data_f0a61250a7062f87d680cf1bf919c35f
#
_entry.id   f0a61250a7062f87d680cf1bf919c35f
#
_cell.length_a   1.000
_cell.length_b   1.000
_cell.length_c   1.000
_cell.angle_alpha   90.00
_cell.angle_beta   90.00
_cell.angle_gamma   90.00
#
_symmetry.space_group_name_H-M   'P 1'
#
loop_
_entity.id
_entity.type
_entity.pdbx_description
1 polymer ?
#
loop_
_entity_poly.entity_id
_entity_poly.type
_entity_poly.pdbx_seq_one_letter_code
_entity_poly.pdbx_strand_id
1 'polypeptide(L)'
;MTDTVTTIHFTMQYPKGQYFRFVKESYLKDENGNRYPLRSAEGIALDTWVQSLESGVTEFTMHFEPMPKHVQIFDFIEGDGRNAFILLGIHDKGTAIKAPTLQQFYANNHYTLPADWLKTDSVTIRGRIEGYDAERFGFTAMESYVYDVTKKNNGTLLIEIEPDGRFEKQIQLSYPMKLSFYASEESKVGFYEIPFFARPGETIDISVRPNEQGRYECFYTNGSSHDVERWLKSDLRLQELSRALNTFEGNFNEANLMADQIWQNMLNRIDMISRRDHFTPMEVHLALGEMQSIYALALMDYAMYHEDRLSPWKENEDGSWTQLVTDSVELQTVRNVNNYKALQRVDFDNPLLLMSHDFYFTLNRIQFAGPVRKVKQEVMEAEDGTFAYNFAKRKLSIDKSNVMLGELTGKPDNLTAQLCMLNDMQSSFDLWRQNEVAIPIIMADTTIVKEQRDSIAANTESVSNMYPLYLSALIHPYVRQKAEEFYQIRMSQTELTTPLPEGPGAEIIRDVIAKYPGRYLMIDFWGMGCGPCRAAIQSSKALRAEIAKRDDVKLIFIAGERTAEGSEAYKKYVVEWLAGEETLCVSNDNFRRLQELLDFSGIPHYETFTPDGRRVREDIQLHGLHNFDFELQSLKEKLQ
;
A
#
# COMPACT_ATOMS: atom_id res chain seq x y z
N MET A 1 31.28 -27.02 -13.82
CA MET A 1 30.42 -27.72 -14.79
C MET A 1 31.25 -28.72 -15.58
N THR A 2 30.79 -29.95 -15.66
CA THR A 2 31.37 -31.04 -16.49
C THR A 2 30.32 -31.55 -17.47
N ASP A 3 30.69 -32.44 -18.38
CA ASP A 3 29.72 -33.01 -19.33
C ASP A 3 28.73 -34.01 -18.67
N THR A 4 28.94 -34.32 -17.38
CA THR A 4 28.16 -35.32 -16.64
C THR A 4 27.43 -34.72 -15.43
N VAL A 5 27.87 -33.58 -14.90
CA VAL A 5 27.29 -32.97 -13.69
C VAL A 5 27.63 -31.48 -13.61
N THR A 6 26.66 -30.71 -13.11
CA THR A 6 26.88 -29.33 -12.65
C THR A 6 26.95 -29.33 -11.13
N THR A 7 28.08 -28.91 -10.57
CA THR A 7 28.28 -28.83 -9.12
C THR A 7 28.32 -27.38 -8.68
N ILE A 8 27.59 -27.06 -7.63
CA ILE A 8 27.57 -25.72 -6.99
C ILE A 8 27.86 -25.90 -5.51
N HIS A 9 28.82 -25.11 -5.02
CA HIS A 9 29.14 -24.98 -3.60
C HIS A 9 28.43 -23.75 -3.05
N PHE A 10 27.69 -23.95 -1.97
CA PHE A 10 26.95 -22.90 -1.29
C PHE A 10 27.60 -22.58 0.05
N THR A 11 27.72 -21.30 0.34
CA THR A 11 28.00 -20.76 1.67
C THR A 11 26.77 -19.91 2.04
N MET A 12 25.92 -20.44 2.91
CA MET A 12 24.68 -19.78 3.31
C MET A 12 24.84 -19.14 4.67
N GLN A 13 24.48 -17.85 4.78
CA GLN A 13 24.31 -17.16 6.05
C GLN A 13 22.83 -17.18 6.44
N TYR A 14 22.50 -17.71 7.61
CA TYR A 14 21.12 -17.80 8.10
C TYR A 14 21.08 -17.55 9.62
N PRO A 15 20.06 -16.87 10.14
CA PRO A 15 20.02 -16.52 11.56
C PRO A 15 20.16 -17.74 12.46
N LYS A 16 21.02 -17.61 13.48
CA LYS A 16 21.32 -18.65 14.47
C LYS A 16 20.05 -19.25 15.07
N GLY A 17 20.00 -20.57 15.16
CA GLY A 17 18.91 -21.29 15.81
C GLY A 17 17.63 -21.39 15.00
N GLN A 18 17.55 -20.76 13.83
CA GLN A 18 16.42 -20.88 12.91
C GLN A 18 16.50 -22.17 12.10
N TYR A 19 15.36 -22.61 11.58
CA TYR A 19 15.26 -23.81 10.77
C TYR A 19 15.07 -23.45 9.30
N PHE A 20 15.76 -24.18 8.44
CA PHE A 20 15.61 -24.12 6.99
C PHE A 20 15.61 -25.53 6.39
N ARG A 21 15.18 -25.67 5.15
CA ARG A 21 15.10 -26.96 4.46
C ARG A 21 15.36 -26.72 2.97
N PHE A 22 16.05 -27.65 2.33
CA PHE A 22 16.10 -27.76 0.88
C PHE A 22 15.40 -29.04 0.44
N VAL A 23 14.69 -28.97 -0.68
CA VAL A 23 13.90 -30.10 -1.21
C VAL A 23 14.58 -30.76 -2.40
N LYS A 24 14.28 -32.03 -2.64
CA LYS A 24 14.80 -32.80 -3.77
C LYS A 24 14.34 -32.28 -5.12
N GLU A 25 13.21 -31.58 -5.17
CA GLU A 25 12.64 -30.96 -6.36
C GLU A 25 13.41 -29.72 -6.81
N SER A 26 14.48 -29.32 -6.09
CA SER A 26 15.35 -28.20 -6.47
C SER A 26 15.94 -28.38 -7.86
N TYR A 27 16.10 -27.28 -8.59
CA TYR A 27 16.68 -27.29 -9.93
C TYR A 27 17.40 -25.98 -10.26
N LEU A 28 18.28 -26.04 -11.27
CA LEU A 28 18.80 -24.84 -11.93
C LEU A 28 17.94 -24.53 -13.16
N LYS A 29 17.84 -23.26 -13.50
CA LYS A 29 17.08 -22.78 -14.68
C LYS A 29 17.95 -21.80 -15.47
N ASP A 30 18.18 -22.06 -16.75
CA ASP A 30 18.96 -21.17 -17.62
C ASP A 30 18.11 -20.04 -18.22
N GLU A 31 18.77 -19.15 -18.98
CA GLU A 31 18.13 -18.02 -19.68
C GLU A 31 17.07 -18.44 -20.71
N ASN A 32 17.11 -19.68 -21.20
CA ASN A 32 16.17 -20.25 -22.15
C ASN A 32 15.00 -20.97 -21.46
N GLY A 33 15.00 -21.04 -20.13
CA GLY A 33 13.99 -21.73 -19.35
C GLY A 33 14.22 -23.23 -19.17
N ASN A 34 15.33 -23.79 -19.67
CA ASN A 34 15.67 -25.19 -19.45
C ASN A 34 15.94 -25.45 -17.98
N ARG A 35 15.42 -26.57 -17.46
CA ARG A 35 15.58 -26.99 -16.07
C ARG A 35 16.63 -28.11 -15.98
N TYR A 36 17.49 -27.99 -14.96
CA TYR A 36 18.53 -28.97 -14.64
C TYR A 36 18.27 -29.46 -13.20
N PRO A 37 17.55 -30.57 -13.02
CA PRO A 37 17.14 -31.09 -11.71
C PRO A 37 18.31 -31.40 -10.78
N LEU A 38 18.09 -31.28 -9.47
CA LEU A 38 19.02 -31.72 -8.44
C LEU A 38 19.12 -33.26 -8.45
N ARG A 39 20.34 -33.76 -8.42
CA ARG A 39 20.68 -35.21 -8.32
C ARG A 39 20.98 -35.63 -6.91
N SER A 40 21.83 -34.84 -6.21
CA SER A 40 22.26 -35.12 -4.84
C SER A 40 22.80 -33.87 -4.17
N ALA A 41 22.92 -33.94 -2.84
CA ALA A 41 23.57 -32.90 -2.03
C ALA A 41 24.55 -33.55 -1.04
N GLU A 42 25.60 -32.82 -0.69
CA GLU A 42 26.63 -33.17 0.31
C GLU A 42 26.69 -32.03 1.34
N GLY A 43 26.85 -32.38 2.61
CA GLY A 43 26.89 -31.39 3.71
C GLY A 43 25.55 -30.89 4.18
N ILE A 44 24.44 -31.31 3.55
CA ILE A 44 23.07 -31.00 3.96
C ILE A 44 22.11 -32.14 3.64
N ALA A 45 21.14 -32.37 4.52
CA ALA A 45 20.06 -33.34 4.31
C ALA A 45 18.91 -32.68 3.52
N LEU A 46 18.46 -33.34 2.44
CA LEU A 46 17.31 -32.90 1.65
C LEU A 46 15.99 -33.35 2.32
N ASP A 47 14.91 -32.60 2.08
CA ASP A 47 13.56 -32.84 2.62
C ASP A 47 13.48 -32.89 4.16
N THR A 48 14.50 -32.36 4.85
CA THR A 48 14.64 -32.40 6.29
C THR A 48 14.87 -31.00 6.82
N TRP A 49 14.19 -30.61 7.89
CA TRP A 49 14.44 -29.36 8.58
C TRP A 49 15.79 -29.41 9.28
N VAL A 50 16.68 -28.51 8.93
CA VAL A 50 18.03 -28.37 9.49
C VAL A 50 18.09 -27.09 10.30
N GLN A 51 18.59 -27.16 11.53
CA GLN A 51 18.82 -25.99 12.35
C GLN A 51 20.12 -25.31 11.94
N SER A 52 20.11 -23.99 11.77
CA SER A 52 21.30 -23.21 11.48
C SER A 52 22.34 -23.32 12.61
N LEU A 53 23.62 -23.37 12.22
CA LEU A 53 24.73 -23.49 13.14
C LEU A 53 24.88 -22.24 14.04
N GLU A 54 25.62 -22.39 15.15
CA GLU A 54 25.97 -21.28 16.05
C GLU A 54 26.73 -20.14 15.34
N SER A 55 27.51 -20.46 14.32
CA SER A 55 28.20 -19.48 13.47
C SER A 55 27.27 -18.69 12.55
N GLY A 56 26.02 -19.12 12.36
CA GLY A 56 25.12 -18.62 11.35
C GLY A 56 25.54 -18.94 9.91
N VAL A 57 26.60 -19.73 9.71
CA VAL A 57 27.13 -20.08 8.38
C VAL A 57 27.02 -21.59 8.18
N THR A 58 26.42 -21.99 7.06
CA THR A 58 26.33 -23.40 6.65
C THR A 58 26.90 -23.55 5.25
N GLU A 59 27.86 -24.49 5.07
CA GLU A 59 28.46 -24.81 3.79
C GLU A 59 27.97 -26.17 3.32
N PHE A 60 27.58 -26.25 2.05
CA PHE A 60 27.12 -27.50 1.43
C PHE A 60 27.31 -27.47 -0.08
N THR A 61 27.25 -28.63 -0.71
CA THR A 61 27.42 -28.80 -2.15
C THR A 61 26.20 -29.47 -2.75
N MET A 62 25.75 -28.99 -3.87
CA MET A 62 24.64 -29.59 -4.64
C MET A 62 25.12 -29.99 -6.05
N HIS A 63 24.69 -31.16 -6.49
CA HIS A 63 24.96 -31.72 -7.80
C HIS A 63 23.72 -31.81 -8.64
N PHE A 64 23.73 -31.15 -9.79
CA PHE A 64 22.60 -31.05 -10.70
C PHE A 64 22.86 -31.80 -12.01
N GLU A 65 21.78 -32.03 -12.79
CA GLU A 65 21.94 -32.46 -14.19
C GLU A 65 22.95 -31.56 -14.92
N PRO A 66 23.69 -32.10 -15.92
CA PRO A 66 24.71 -31.33 -16.60
C PRO A 66 24.13 -30.17 -17.37
N MET A 67 24.53 -28.97 -17.03
CA MET A 67 24.21 -27.74 -17.71
C MET A 67 25.28 -27.44 -18.78
N PRO A 68 24.88 -27.02 -20.00
CA PRO A 68 25.81 -26.70 -21.06
C PRO A 68 26.83 -25.62 -20.64
N LYS A 69 28.10 -25.80 -20.99
CA LYS A 69 29.20 -24.88 -20.58
C LYS A 69 29.09 -23.45 -21.12
N HIS A 70 28.24 -23.23 -22.13
CA HIS A 70 27.98 -21.90 -22.67
C HIS A 70 26.95 -21.11 -21.86
N VAL A 71 26.23 -21.75 -20.93
CA VAL A 71 25.31 -21.06 -20.01
C VAL A 71 26.16 -20.33 -18.97
N GLN A 72 26.09 -19.01 -19.00
CA GLN A 72 26.85 -18.13 -18.13
C GLN A 72 26.03 -17.58 -16.97
N ILE A 73 24.71 -17.54 -17.12
CA ILE A 73 23.78 -16.99 -16.14
C ILE A 73 22.64 -18.00 -15.94
N PHE A 74 22.33 -18.31 -14.70
CA PHE A 74 21.26 -19.23 -14.35
C PHE A 74 20.67 -18.90 -12.98
N ASP A 75 19.47 -19.42 -12.70
CA ASP A 75 18.81 -19.30 -11.41
C ASP A 75 18.90 -20.64 -10.67
N PHE A 76 18.95 -20.59 -9.33
CA PHE A 76 18.67 -21.73 -8.46
C PHE A 76 17.25 -21.58 -7.91
N ILE A 77 16.46 -22.64 -8.01
CA ILE A 77 15.07 -22.67 -7.55
C ILE A 77 14.89 -23.92 -6.68
N GLU A 78 14.57 -23.72 -5.40
CA GLU A 78 14.40 -24.82 -4.44
C GLU A 78 13.18 -25.70 -4.78
N GLY A 79 12.22 -25.17 -5.50
CA GLY A 79 11.00 -25.86 -5.88
C GLY A 79 9.87 -24.86 -6.09
N ASP A 80 8.67 -25.36 -6.34
CA ASP A 80 7.51 -24.52 -6.67
C ASP A 80 6.72 -24.07 -5.43
N GLY A 81 7.28 -24.20 -4.23
CA GLY A 81 6.66 -23.80 -2.96
C GLY A 81 6.69 -22.28 -2.75
N ARG A 82 5.66 -21.70 -2.11
CA ARG A 82 5.55 -20.27 -1.82
C ARG A 82 6.75 -19.70 -1.05
N ASN A 83 7.36 -20.50 -0.17
CA ASN A 83 8.50 -20.11 0.67
C ASN A 83 9.82 -20.72 0.19
N ALA A 84 9.90 -21.16 -1.07
CA ALA A 84 11.11 -21.75 -1.64
C ALA A 84 12.24 -20.73 -1.72
N PHE A 85 13.48 -21.17 -1.42
CA PHE A 85 14.67 -20.36 -1.67
C PHE A 85 14.88 -20.21 -3.18
N ILE A 86 15.11 -18.98 -3.60
CA ILE A 86 15.41 -18.67 -4.99
C ILE A 86 16.59 -17.72 -5.04
N LEU A 87 17.61 -18.12 -5.82
CA LEU A 87 18.76 -17.27 -6.13
C LEU A 87 18.74 -16.96 -7.62
N LEU A 88 18.67 -15.68 -7.94
CA LEU A 88 18.50 -15.20 -9.31
C LEU A 88 19.80 -14.71 -9.90
N GLY A 89 20.03 -15.02 -11.19
CA GLY A 89 21.14 -14.49 -11.95
C GLY A 89 22.52 -14.93 -11.46
N ILE A 90 22.67 -16.18 -11.03
CA ILE A 90 23.96 -16.75 -10.60
C ILE A 90 24.92 -16.75 -11.79
N HIS A 91 26.10 -16.14 -11.63
CA HIS A 91 27.14 -16.06 -12.64
C HIS A 91 28.52 -15.95 -12.00
N ASP A 92 29.59 -16.20 -12.74
CA ASP A 92 30.94 -15.98 -12.25
C ASP A 92 31.31 -14.48 -12.19
N LYS A 93 32.33 -14.13 -11.40
CA LYS A 93 32.77 -12.74 -11.22
C LYS A 93 33.35 -12.10 -12.50
N GLY A 94 33.70 -12.89 -13.50
CA GLY A 94 34.25 -12.42 -14.78
C GLY A 94 33.18 -12.18 -15.84
N THR A 95 31.96 -12.67 -15.62
CA THR A 95 30.85 -12.50 -16.57
C THR A 95 30.33 -11.07 -16.50
N ALA A 96 30.56 -10.32 -17.57
CA ALA A 96 29.99 -8.97 -17.72
C ALA A 96 28.55 -9.06 -18.20
N ILE A 97 27.60 -8.82 -17.31
CA ILE A 97 26.19 -8.71 -17.65
C ILE A 97 25.93 -7.25 -18.05
N LYS A 98 25.55 -7.04 -19.31
CA LYS A 98 25.13 -5.74 -19.83
C LYS A 98 23.70 -5.83 -20.33
N ALA A 99 22.74 -5.45 -19.47
CA ALA A 99 21.42 -5.17 -19.95
C ALA A 99 21.42 -3.92 -20.85
N PRO A 100 20.46 -3.83 -21.77
CA PRO A 100 20.13 -2.56 -22.40
C PRO A 100 19.83 -1.49 -21.33
N THR A 101 20.14 -0.24 -21.64
CA THR A 101 19.66 0.88 -20.82
C THR A 101 18.14 1.03 -20.96
N LEU A 102 17.49 1.73 -20.04
CA LEU A 102 16.05 2.01 -20.14
C LEU A 102 15.67 2.60 -21.50
N GLN A 103 16.46 3.54 -22.01
CA GLN A 103 16.24 4.16 -23.32
C GLN A 103 16.39 3.15 -24.48
N GLN A 104 17.36 2.25 -24.40
CA GLN A 104 17.52 1.19 -25.40
C GLN A 104 16.39 0.17 -25.34
N PHE A 105 15.86 -0.15 -24.16
CA PHE A 105 14.65 -0.97 -24.05
C PHE A 105 13.48 -0.35 -24.78
N TYR A 106 13.18 0.94 -24.54
CA TYR A 106 12.10 1.64 -25.23
C TYR A 106 12.32 1.74 -26.75
N ALA A 107 13.56 1.96 -27.18
CA ALA A 107 13.89 2.02 -28.60
C ALA A 107 13.74 0.65 -29.30
N ASN A 108 14.11 -0.44 -28.62
CA ASN A 108 14.02 -1.80 -29.16
C ASN A 108 12.60 -2.38 -29.11
N ASN A 109 11.76 -1.89 -28.21
CA ASN A 109 10.39 -2.36 -27.97
C ASN A 109 9.42 -1.18 -28.17
N HIS A 110 9.31 -0.70 -29.40
CA HIS A 110 8.46 0.46 -29.68
C HIS A 110 6.98 0.18 -29.34
N TYR A 111 6.44 0.91 -28.38
CA TYR A 111 5.05 0.88 -27.97
C TYR A 111 4.57 2.30 -27.64
N THR A 112 3.40 2.67 -28.12
CA THR A 112 2.78 3.96 -27.83
C THR A 112 1.55 3.73 -26.97
N LEU A 113 1.52 4.37 -25.82
CA LEU A 113 0.36 4.31 -24.94
C LEU A 113 -0.88 4.90 -25.65
N PRO A 114 -2.05 4.28 -25.52
CA PRO A 114 -3.30 4.86 -26.00
C PRO A 114 -3.54 6.25 -25.41
N ALA A 115 -4.13 7.14 -26.20
CA ALA A 115 -4.41 8.52 -25.75
C ALA A 115 -5.36 8.57 -24.53
N ASP A 116 -6.21 7.55 -24.38
CA ASP A 116 -7.15 7.37 -23.27
C ASP A 116 -6.59 6.45 -22.16
N TRP A 117 -5.26 6.33 -22.02
CA TRP A 117 -4.64 5.53 -20.98
C TRP A 117 -5.07 5.96 -19.57
N LEU A 118 -5.11 7.27 -19.35
CA LEU A 118 -5.56 7.87 -18.09
C LEU A 118 -7.03 8.30 -18.21
N LYS A 119 -7.96 7.39 -17.93
CA LYS A 119 -9.40 7.68 -17.87
C LYS A 119 -10.05 6.96 -16.70
N THR A 120 -11.19 7.47 -16.24
CA THR A 120 -12.03 6.80 -15.24
C THR A 120 -13.17 6.08 -15.93
N ASP A 121 -13.31 4.79 -15.67
CA ASP A 121 -14.44 3.99 -16.16
C ASP A 121 -14.61 2.73 -15.31
N SER A 122 -15.73 2.03 -15.48
CA SER A 122 -16.01 0.75 -14.86
C SER A 122 -15.25 -0.39 -15.55
N VAL A 123 -14.76 -1.33 -14.76
CA VAL A 123 -14.23 -2.61 -15.23
C VAL A 123 -15.06 -3.72 -14.65
N THR A 124 -15.46 -4.70 -15.47
CA THR A 124 -16.12 -5.92 -15.00
C THR A 124 -15.12 -7.07 -15.03
N ILE A 125 -14.87 -7.68 -13.86
CA ILE A 125 -14.04 -8.87 -13.73
C ILE A 125 -14.98 -10.01 -13.39
N ARG A 126 -14.99 -11.06 -14.23
CA ARG A 126 -15.86 -12.22 -14.02
C ARG A 126 -15.15 -13.50 -14.40
N GLY A 127 -15.60 -14.59 -13.81
CA GLY A 127 -15.01 -15.86 -14.13
C GLY A 127 -15.65 -17.03 -13.41
N ARG A 128 -14.93 -18.17 -13.48
CA ARG A 128 -15.35 -19.40 -12.83
C ARG A 128 -14.15 -20.20 -12.35
N ILE A 129 -14.26 -20.74 -11.13
CA ILE A 129 -13.34 -21.72 -10.57
C ILE A 129 -13.91 -23.11 -10.85
N GLU A 130 -13.22 -23.91 -11.67
CA GLU A 130 -13.65 -25.25 -12.04
C GLU A 130 -13.57 -26.19 -10.82
N GLY A 131 -14.63 -26.97 -10.60
CA GLY A 131 -14.70 -27.91 -9.47
C GLY A 131 -14.66 -27.23 -8.11
N TYR A 132 -15.11 -25.98 -8.03
CA TYR A 132 -15.20 -25.26 -6.78
C TYR A 132 -16.19 -25.93 -5.81
N ASP A 133 -15.79 -26.00 -4.57
CA ASP A 133 -16.58 -26.36 -3.41
C ASP A 133 -16.00 -25.61 -2.20
N ALA A 134 -16.82 -24.88 -1.48
CA ALA A 134 -16.38 -23.97 -0.42
C ALA A 134 -15.65 -24.71 0.74
N GLU A 135 -16.11 -25.91 1.10
CA GLU A 135 -15.45 -26.70 2.15
C GLU A 135 -14.10 -27.23 1.69
N ARG A 136 -14.03 -27.69 0.42
CA ARG A 136 -12.79 -28.18 -0.20
C ARG A 136 -11.76 -27.09 -0.39
N PHE A 137 -12.19 -25.89 -0.84
CA PHE A 137 -11.28 -24.75 -1.09
C PHE A 137 -10.89 -24.04 0.22
N GLY A 138 -11.79 -23.94 1.17
CA GLY A 138 -11.57 -23.31 2.48
C GLY A 138 -11.93 -21.82 2.52
N PHE A 139 -12.46 -21.24 1.42
CA PHE A 139 -12.88 -19.85 1.34
C PHE A 139 -14.14 -19.67 0.49
N THR A 140 -14.94 -18.65 0.75
CA THR A 140 -16.18 -18.31 0.03
C THR A 140 -16.09 -16.99 -0.71
N ALA A 141 -15.02 -16.25 -0.48
CA ALA A 141 -14.78 -14.96 -1.11
C ALA A 141 -13.28 -14.76 -1.38
N MET A 142 -12.96 -13.78 -2.19
CA MET A 142 -11.59 -13.31 -2.39
C MET A 142 -11.55 -11.79 -2.22
N GLU A 143 -10.44 -11.28 -1.72
CA GLU A 143 -10.24 -9.86 -1.44
C GLU A 143 -9.20 -9.23 -2.35
N SER A 144 -9.35 -7.96 -2.65
CA SER A 144 -8.36 -7.14 -3.34
C SER A 144 -8.26 -5.77 -2.69
N TYR A 145 -7.11 -5.14 -2.83
CA TYR A 145 -6.86 -3.79 -2.36
C TYR A 145 -6.59 -2.88 -3.55
N VAL A 146 -7.45 -1.86 -3.74
CA VAL A 146 -7.27 -0.87 -4.80
C VAL A 146 -6.66 0.39 -4.21
N TYR A 147 -5.41 0.64 -4.53
CA TYR A 147 -4.67 1.85 -4.15
C TYR A 147 -4.67 2.85 -5.30
N ASP A 148 -5.78 3.57 -5.45
CA ASP A 148 -5.93 4.62 -6.46
C ASP A 148 -5.29 5.92 -5.96
N VAL A 149 -4.16 6.31 -6.55
CA VAL A 149 -3.39 7.51 -6.14
C VAL A 149 -4.11 8.83 -6.42
N THR A 150 -5.23 8.79 -7.12
CA THR A 150 -6.08 9.97 -7.38
C THR A 150 -7.22 10.12 -6.39
N LYS A 151 -7.39 9.16 -5.47
CA LYS A 151 -8.44 9.16 -4.45
C LYS A 151 -7.86 9.33 -3.06
N LYS A 152 -8.59 10.02 -2.20
CA LYS A 152 -8.22 10.18 -0.79
C LYS A 152 -8.24 8.84 -0.05
N ASN A 153 -9.26 8.04 -0.26
CA ASN A 153 -9.48 6.77 0.42
C ASN A 153 -9.24 5.61 -0.55
N ASN A 154 -8.62 4.56 -0.05
CA ASN A 154 -8.38 3.34 -0.78
C ASN A 154 -9.27 2.24 -0.23
N GLY A 155 -9.94 1.54 -1.14
CA GLY A 155 -10.95 0.56 -0.78
C GLY A 155 -10.43 -0.87 -0.74
N THR A 156 -10.96 -1.65 0.20
CA THR A 156 -10.96 -3.09 0.12
C THR A 156 -12.11 -3.52 -0.78
N LEU A 157 -11.84 -4.41 -1.72
CA LEU A 157 -12.88 -5.05 -2.55
C LEU A 157 -13.03 -6.49 -2.11
N LEU A 158 -14.27 -6.95 -2.03
CA LEU A 158 -14.57 -8.36 -1.84
C LEU A 158 -15.33 -8.89 -3.05
N ILE A 159 -14.89 -10.02 -3.58
CA ILE A 159 -15.60 -10.76 -4.61
C ILE A 159 -16.11 -12.07 -4.01
N GLU A 160 -17.43 -12.24 -3.99
CA GLU A 160 -18.08 -13.46 -3.54
C GLU A 160 -17.96 -14.54 -4.61
N ILE A 161 -17.81 -15.80 -4.19
CA ILE A 161 -17.78 -16.94 -5.09
C ILE A 161 -19.08 -17.72 -4.91
N GLU A 162 -19.83 -17.82 -6.02
CA GLU A 162 -21.07 -18.57 -6.04
C GLU A 162 -20.84 -20.07 -5.80
N PRO A 163 -21.83 -20.83 -5.31
CA PRO A 163 -21.69 -22.27 -5.05
C PRO A 163 -21.24 -23.09 -6.26
N ASP A 164 -21.48 -22.61 -7.48
CA ASP A 164 -21.02 -23.27 -8.72
C ASP A 164 -19.66 -22.77 -9.20
N GLY A 165 -18.97 -21.96 -8.39
CA GLY A 165 -17.64 -21.42 -8.64
C GLY A 165 -17.61 -20.14 -9.48
N ARG A 166 -18.74 -19.60 -9.91
CA ARG A 166 -18.79 -18.31 -10.61
C ARG A 166 -18.47 -17.16 -9.67
N PHE A 167 -17.87 -16.12 -10.22
CA PHE A 167 -17.64 -14.85 -9.55
C PHE A 167 -17.76 -13.70 -10.55
N GLU A 168 -18.26 -12.57 -10.09
CA GLU A 168 -18.31 -11.32 -10.87
C GLU A 168 -18.20 -10.11 -9.95
N LYS A 169 -17.38 -9.13 -10.33
CA LYS A 169 -17.26 -7.84 -9.63
C LYS A 169 -17.09 -6.72 -10.64
N GLN A 170 -17.83 -5.64 -10.45
CA GLN A 170 -17.60 -4.38 -11.14
C GLN A 170 -16.85 -3.43 -10.23
N ILE A 171 -15.78 -2.82 -10.76
CA ILE A 171 -14.94 -1.86 -10.03
C ILE A 171 -14.74 -0.60 -10.86
N GLN A 172 -14.55 0.54 -10.20
CA GLN A 172 -14.20 1.82 -10.85
C GLN A 172 -12.69 2.02 -10.77
N LEU A 173 -12.04 2.14 -11.93
CA LEU A 173 -10.63 2.46 -12.03
C LEU A 173 -10.43 3.85 -12.66
N SER A 174 -9.45 4.60 -12.16
CA SER A 174 -9.07 5.91 -12.70
C SER A 174 -7.97 5.81 -13.76
N TYR A 175 -7.31 4.66 -13.86
CA TYR A 175 -6.22 4.32 -14.80
C TYR A 175 -6.02 2.80 -14.79
N PRO A 176 -5.26 2.23 -15.75
CA PRO A 176 -4.95 0.80 -15.76
C PRO A 176 -4.19 0.36 -14.52
N MET A 177 -4.57 -0.77 -13.93
CA MET A 177 -3.97 -1.32 -12.71
C MET A 177 -3.65 -2.81 -12.85
N LYS A 178 -2.51 -3.21 -12.25
CA LYS A 178 -2.19 -4.60 -11.93
C LYS A 178 -2.71 -4.89 -10.53
N LEU A 179 -3.64 -5.79 -10.43
CA LEU A 179 -4.33 -6.15 -9.18
C LEU A 179 -4.35 -7.67 -9.01
N SER A 180 -4.72 -8.11 -7.82
CA SER A 180 -4.97 -9.52 -7.55
C SER A 180 -6.13 -9.66 -6.59
N PHE A 181 -6.96 -10.68 -6.80
CA PHE A 181 -7.85 -11.18 -5.77
C PHE A 181 -7.14 -12.29 -5.00
N TYR A 182 -7.07 -12.18 -3.70
CA TYR A 182 -6.48 -13.15 -2.78
C TYR A 182 -7.59 -13.91 -2.06
N ALA A 183 -7.41 -15.21 -1.83
CA ALA A 183 -8.32 -15.97 -1.01
C ALA A 183 -8.48 -15.31 0.38
N SER A 184 -9.71 -15.06 0.80
CA SER A 184 -10.04 -14.37 2.06
C SER A 184 -9.66 -15.19 3.30
N GLU A 185 -9.58 -16.52 3.15
CA GLU A 185 -9.17 -17.49 4.16
C GLU A 185 -8.05 -18.40 3.62
N GLU A 186 -7.44 -19.20 4.49
CA GLU A 186 -6.36 -20.11 4.10
C GLU A 186 -6.86 -21.19 3.12
N SER A 187 -6.35 -21.18 1.90
CA SER A 187 -6.72 -22.15 0.87
C SER A 187 -6.23 -23.56 1.22
N LYS A 188 -7.13 -24.53 1.16
CA LYS A 188 -6.83 -25.96 1.38
C LYS A 188 -6.33 -26.67 0.10
N VAL A 189 -6.44 -26.02 -1.07
CA VAL A 189 -6.07 -26.59 -2.38
C VAL A 189 -4.82 -25.94 -2.98
N GLY A 190 -4.13 -25.07 -2.23
CA GLY A 190 -2.92 -24.41 -2.71
C GLY A 190 -3.16 -23.31 -3.76
N PHE A 191 -4.41 -22.91 -3.99
CA PHE A 191 -4.77 -21.81 -4.87
C PHE A 191 -5.11 -20.58 -4.03
N TYR A 192 -4.35 -19.48 -4.18
CA TYR A 192 -4.45 -18.33 -3.29
C TYR A 192 -4.78 -17.02 -3.99
N GLU A 193 -4.59 -16.95 -5.33
CA GLU A 193 -4.52 -15.68 -6.00
C GLU A 193 -5.05 -15.76 -7.44
N ILE A 194 -5.82 -14.73 -7.84
CA ILE A 194 -6.20 -14.45 -9.22
C ILE A 194 -5.55 -13.12 -9.61
N PRO A 195 -4.35 -13.09 -10.18
CA PRO A 195 -3.75 -11.86 -10.68
C PRO A 195 -4.47 -11.40 -11.95
N PHE A 196 -4.59 -10.09 -12.15
CA PHE A 196 -5.13 -9.53 -13.37
C PHE A 196 -4.59 -8.13 -13.65
N PHE A 197 -4.59 -7.74 -14.90
CA PHE A 197 -4.33 -6.38 -15.35
C PHE A 197 -5.58 -5.84 -16.02
N ALA A 198 -6.09 -4.72 -15.54
CA ALA A 198 -7.35 -4.15 -15.99
C ALA A 198 -7.17 -2.73 -16.49
N ARG A 199 -7.80 -2.42 -17.64
CA ARG A 199 -7.96 -1.07 -18.18
C ARG A 199 -9.39 -0.59 -17.97
N PRO A 200 -9.58 0.69 -17.58
CA PRO A 200 -10.93 1.25 -17.47
C PRO A 200 -11.78 1.04 -18.73
N GLY A 201 -13.04 0.60 -18.54
CA GLY A 201 -14.01 0.42 -19.63
C GLY A 201 -14.07 -0.99 -20.23
N GLU A 202 -13.37 -1.98 -19.67
CA GLU A 202 -13.33 -3.34 -20.24
C GLU A 202 -14.02 -4.39 -19.37
N THR A 203 -14.21 -5.57 -19.95
CA THR A 203 -14.59 -6.80 -19.24
C THR A 203 -13.45 -7.81 -19.36
N ILE A 204 -13.08 -8.42 -18.24
CA ILE A 204 -12.06 -9.47 -18.17
C ILE A 204 -12.74 -10.79 -17.79
N ASP A 205 -12.62 -11.78 -18.65
CA ASP A 205 -13.13 -13.15 -18.42
C ASP A 205 -11.98 -14.07 -18.00
N ILE A 206 -12.12 -14.68 -16.81
CA ILE A 206 -11.10 -15.51 -16.17
C ILE A 206 -11.63 -16.91 -15.94
N SER A 207 -10.91 -17.92 -16.41
CA SER A 207 -11.15 -19.34 -16.09
C SER A 207 -10.08 -19.83 -15.15
N VAL A 208 -10.45 -20.27 -13.96
CA VAL A 208 -9.54 -20.88 -12.98
C VAL A 208 -9.75 -22.39 -13.04
N ARG A 209 -8.75 -23.14 -13.49
CA ARG A 209 -8.84 -24.58 -13.67
C ARG A 209 -7.52 -25.29 -13.35
N PRO A 210 -7.57 -26.61 -13.00
CA PRO A 210 -6.36 -27.36 -12.75
C PRO A 210 -5.55 -27.57 -14.06
N ASN A 211 -4.24 -27.46 -13.94
CA ASN A 211 -3.29 -27.88 -14.99
C ASN A 211 -3.11 -29.42 -14.98
N GLU A 212 -2.21 -29.93 -15.82
CA GLU A 212 -1.92 -31.36 -15.93
C GLU A 212 -1.40 -31.99 -14.62
N GLN A 213 -0.82 -31.20 -13.74
CA GLN A 213 -0.36 -31.60 -12.41
C GLN A 213 -1.42 -31.42 -11.31
N GLY A 214 -2.64 -31.01 -11.68
CA GLY A 214 -3.75 -30.77 -10.74
C GLY A 214 -3.65 -29.45 -9.96
N ARG A 215 -2.72 -28.55 -10.28
CA ARG A 215 -2.60 -27.21 -9.67
C ARG A 215 -3.52 -26.24 -10.38
N TYR A 216 -4.26 -25.44 -9.63
CA TYR A 216 -5.14 -24.42 -10.20
C TYR A 216 -4.34 -23.25 -10.78
N GLU A 217 -4.70 -22.85 -11.98
CA GLU A 217 -4.10 -21.73 -12.73
C GLU A 217 -5.18 -20.85 -13.36
N CYS A 218 -4.86 -19.57 -13.54
CA CYS A 218 -5.73 -18.60 -14.21
C CYS A 218 -5.48 -18.59 -15.72
N PHE A 219 -6.54 -18.56 -16.50
CA PHE A 219 -6.53 -18.42 -17.96
C PHE A 219 -7.45 -17.26 -18.35
N TYR A 220 -6.92 -16.33 -19.13
CA TYR A 220 -7.65 -15.13 -19.56
C TYR A 220 -8.11 -15.35 -21.00
N THR A 221 -9.38 -15.06 -21.28
CA THR A 221 -9.97 -15.28 -22.62
C THR A 221 -10.22 -13.99 -23.38
N ASN A 222 -10.18 -12.84 -22.71
CA ASN A 222 -10.31 -11.51 -23.32
C ASN A 222 -9.74 -10.42 -22.41
N GLY A 223 -9.81 -9.17 -22.89
CA GLY A 223 -9.39 -7.97 -22.17
C GLY A 223 -7.87 -7.85 -22.02
N SER A 224 -7.45 -6.82 -21.32
CA SER A 224 -6.03 -6.49 -21.16
C SER A 224 -5.24 -7.60 -20.47
N SER A 225 -5.83 -8.34 -19.53
CA SER A 225 -5.17 -9.47 -18.90
C SER A 225 -4.76 -10.56 -19.88
N HIS A 226 -5.57 -10.82 -20.92
CA HIS A 226 -5.23 -11.75 -22.00
C HIS A 226 -4.07 -11.20 -22.85
N ASP A 227 -4.08 -9.91 -23.16
CA ASP A 227 -3.07 -9.28 -24.03
C ASP A 227 -1.68 -9.27 -23.40
N VAL A 228 -1.61 -9.27 -22.05
CA VAL A 228 -0.37 -9.20 -21.27
C VAL A 228 -0.16 -10.44 -20.37
N GLU A 229 -0.72 -11.56 -20.75
CA GLU A 229 -0.73 -12.80 -19.94
C GLU A 229 0.69 -13.30 -19.61
N ARG A 230 1.64 -13.16 -20.53
CA ARG A 230 3.03 -13.57 -20.30
C ARG A 230 3.69 -12.77 -19.18
N TRP A 231 3.50 -11.45 -19.18
CA TRP A 231 3.99 -10.59 -18.10
C TRP A 231 3.27 -10.87 -16.77
N LEU A 232 1.93 -11.04 -16.77
CA LEU A 232 1.17 -11.37 -15.57
C LEU A 232 1.61 -12.67 -14.91
N LYS A 233 1.96 -13.67 -15.70
CA LYS A 233 2.41 -15.00 -15.25
C LYS A 233 3.93 -15.10 -15.08
N SER A 234 4.67 -14.05 -15.43
CA SER A 234 6.13 -14.06 -15.34
C SER A 234 6.59 -13.96 -13.90
N ASP A 235 7.70 -14.63 -13.61
CA ASP A 235 8.37 -14.61 -12.31
C ASP A 235 9.51 -13.57 -12.32
N LEU A 236 9.16 -12.28 -12.45
CA LEU A 236 10.14 -11.19 -12.48
C LEU A 236 10.86 -11.02 -11.14
N ARG A 237 10.16 -11.20 -10.01
CA ARG A 237 10.69 -11.06 -8.62
C ARG A 237 11.56 -9.82 -8.40
N LEU A 238 11.14 -8.69 -8.93
CA LEU A 238 11.90 -7.43 -8.85
C LEU A 238 12.06 -6.94 -7.40
N GLN A 239 11.05 -7.19 -6.54
CA GLN A 239 11.12 -6.86 -5.12
C GLN A 239 12.25 -7.60 -4.40
N GLU A 240 12.57 -8.84 -4.81
CA GLU A 240 13.69 -9.59 -4.24
C GLU A 240 15.03 -8.91 -4.50
N LEU A 241 15.20 -8.30 -5.68
CA LEU A 241 16.42 -7.59 -6.05
C LEU A 241 16.60 -6.29 -5.26
N SER A 242 15.53 -5.63 -4.88
CA SER A 242 15.56 -4.39 -4.09
C SER A 242 15.67 -4.60 -2.58
N ARG A 243 15.41 -5.82 -2.10
CA ARG A 243 15.41 -6.17 -0.66
C ARG A 243 16.72 -5.82 0.06
N ALA A 244 17.85 -5.81 -0.66
CA ALA A 244 19.14 -5.45 -0.09
C ALA A 244 19.16 -4.04 0.53
N LEU A 245 18.38 -3.08 -0.01
CA LEU A 245 18.26 -1.74 0.58
C LEU A 245 17.51 -1.73 1.91
N ASN A 246 16.52 -2.61 2.10
CA ASN A 246 15.69 -2.64 3.31
C ASN A 246 16.48 -3.01 4.57
N THR A 247 17.58 -3.74 4.43
CA THR A 247 18.43 -4.19 5.53
C THR A 247 19.81 -3.50 5.53
N PHE A 248 20.00 -2.51 4.65
CA PHE A 248 21.27 -1.82 4.54
C PHE A 248 21.45 -0.79 5.67
N GLU A 249 22.60 -0.87 6.36
CA GLU A 249 22.93 0.00 7.51
C GLU A 249 23.98 1.07 7.18
N GLY A 250 24.45 1.16 5.93
CA GLY A 250 25.43 2.16 5.47
C GLY A 250 24.86 3.58 5.44
N ASN A 251 25.65 4.54 4.98
CA ASN A 251 25.23 5.93 4.80
C ASN A 251 24.48 6.12 3.47
N PHE A 252 23.88 7.31 3.30
CA PHE A 252 23.02 7.59 2.14
C PHE A 252 23.76 7.57 0.79
N ASN A 253 25.05 7.96 0.78
CA ASN A 253 25.86 7.88 -0.45
C ASN A 253 26.15 6.42 -0.85
N GLU A 254 26.44 5.56 0.12
CA GLU A 254 26.63 4.12 -0.11
C GLU A 254 25.32 3.46 -0.58
N ALA A 255 24.17 3.87 -0.03
CA ALA A 255 22.86 3.41 -0.48
C ALA A 255 22.58 3.80 -1.94
N ASN A 256 22.96 4.98 -2.38
CA ASN A 256 22.87 5.38 -3.79
C ASN A 256 23.73 4.49 -4.71
N LEU A 257 24.93 4.10 -4.28
CA LEU A 257 25.77 3.17 -5.03
C LEU A 257 25.15 1.77 -5.11
N MET A 258 24.58 1.29 -4.01
CA MET A 258 23.83 0.02 -4.00
C MET A 258 22.60 0.09 -4.91
N ALA A 259 21.87 1.19 -4.88
CA ALA A 259 20.74 1.43 -5.77
C ALA A 259 21.14 1.38 -7.25
N ASP A 260 22.33 1.88 -7.61
CA ASP A 260 22.86 1.76 -8.96
C ASP A 260 23.04 0.29 -9.40
N GLN A 261 23.52 -0.57 -8.52
CA GLN A 261 23.64 -2.01 -8.79
C GLN A 261 22.26 -2.69 -8.92
N ILE A 262 21.34 -2.35 -8.01
CA ILE A 262 19.97 -2.87 -8.05
C ILE A 262 19.29 -2.51 -9.37
N TRP A 263 19.42 -1.27 -9.83
CA TRP A 263 18.88 -0.82 -11.12
C TRP A 263 19.41 -1.69 -12.29
N GLN A 264 20.71 -1.92 -12.34
CA GLN A 264 21.30 -2.78 -13.40
C GLN A 264 20.80 -4.22 -13.30
N ASN A 265 20.72 -4.77 -12.10
CA ASN A 265 20.22 -6.13 -11.88
C ASN A 265 18.76 -6.28 -12.30
N MET A 266 17.91 -5.28 -12.03
CA MET A 266 16.53 -5.28 -12.47
C MET A 266 16.40 -5.21 -14.00
N LEU A 267 17.19 -4.35 -14.67
CA LEU A 267 17.22 -4.29 -16.14
C LEU A 267 17.71 -5.62 -16.74
N ASN A 268 18.76 -6.22 -16.18
CA ASN A 268 19.24 -7.53 -16.60
C ASN A 268 18.15 -8.60 -16.46
N ARG A 269 17.42 -8.57 -15.35
CA ARG A 269 16.32 -9.51 -15.08
C ARG A 269 15.19 -9.38 -16.09
N ILE A 270 14.77 -8.14 -16.39
CA ILE A 270 13.74 -7.90 -17.40
C ILE A 270 14.23 -8.34 -18.79
N ASP A 271 15.46 -8.04 -19.17
CA ASP A 271 16.02 -8.44 -20.46
C ASP A 271 16.00 -9.98 -20.62
N MET A 272 16.46 -10.69 -19.60
CA MET A 272 16.50 -12.16 -19.59
C MET A 272 15.07 -12.75 -19.68
N ILE A 273 14.15 -12.31 -18.80
CA ILE A 273 12.79 -12.87 -18.74
C ILE A 273 11.99 -12.51 -19.98
N SER A 274 12.06 -11.26 -20.45
CA SER A 274 11.31 -10.81 -21.62
C SER A 274 11.70 -11.57 -22.90
N ARG A 275 12.98 -11.92 -23.06
CA ARG A 275 13.43 -12.78 -24.17
C ARG A 275 12.98 -14.22 -24.01
N ARG A 276 13.13 -14.79 -22.82
CA ARG A 276 12.77 -16.18 -22.51
C ARG A 276 11.28 -16.42 -22.70
N ASP A 277 10.46 -15.53 -22.18
CA ASP A 277 8.98 -15.66 -22.14
C ASP A 277 8.33 -14.94 -23.34
N HIS A 278 9.13 -14.42 -24.29
CA HIS A 278 8.70 -13.77 -25.53
C HIS A 278 7.72 -12.61 -25.30
N PHE A 279 8.08 -11.67 -24.41
CA PHE A 279 7.24 -10.51 -24.14
C PHE A 279 6.98 -9.68 -25.40
N THR A 280 5.75 -9.21 -25.54
CA THR A 280 5.40 -8.18 -26.51
C THR A 280 6.03 -6.82 -26.10
N PRO A 281 6.14 -5.85 -27.01
CA PRO A 281 6.58 -4.50 -26.65
C PRO A 281 5.77 -3.87 -25.52
N MET A 282 4.45 -4.09 -25.45
CA MET A 282 3.60 -3.64 -24.36
C MET A 282 4.02 -4.27 -23.02
N GLU A 283 4.21 -5.59 -22.99
CA GLU A 283 4.60 -6.33 -21.78
C GLU A 283 5.99 -5.88 -21.27
N VAL A 284 6.93 -5.57 -22.17
CA VAL A 284 8.22 -4.98 -21.79
C VAL A 284 8.03 -3.61 -21.13
N HIS A 285 7.19 -2.74 -21.70
CA HIS A 285 6.93 -1.42 -21.12
C HIS A 285 6.25 -1.53 -19.74
N LEU A 286 5.32 -2.46 -19.55
CA LEU A 286 4.68 -2.72 -18.26
C LEU A 286 5.72 -3.21 -17.23
N ALA A 287 6.58 -4.15 -17.60
CA ALA A 287 7.65 -4.63 -16.71
C ALA A 287 8.63 -3.51 -16.31
N LEU A 288 8.96 -2.60 -17.24
CA LEU A 288 9.80 -1.43 -16.94
C LEU A 288 9.10 -0.41 -16.05
N GLY A 289 7.79 -0.20 -16.21
CA GLY A 289 7.00 0.66 -15.32
C GLY A 289 6.94 0.10 -13.89
N GLU A 290 6.66 -1.19 -13.75
CA GLU A 290 6.68 -1.91 -12.46
C GLU A 290 8.06 -1.83 -11.80
N MET A 291 9.13 -2.09 -12.56
CA MET A 291 10.51 -1.98 -12.09
C MET A 291 10.83 -0.60 -11.51
N GLN A 292 10.46 0.46 -12.22
CA GLN A 292 10.73 1.83 -11.79
C GLN A 292 10.00 2.16 -10.48
N SER A 293 8.75 1.70 -10.32
CA SER A 293 7.97 1.89 -9.08
C SER A 293 8.61 1.18 -7.89
N ILE A 294 8.98 -0.10 -8.06
CA ILE A 294 9.64 -0.91 -7.02
C ILE A 294 11.00 -0.30 -6.64
N TYR A 295 11.78 0.11 -7.63
CA TYR A 295 13.08 0.72 -7.40
C TYR A 295 12.97 2.04 -6.61
N ALA A 296 12.05 2.91 -7.03
CA ALA A 296 11.83 4.19 -6.35
C ALA A 296 11.37 3.99 -4.90
N LEU A 297 10.43 3.04 -4.67
CA LEU A 297 9.97 2.71 -3.33
C LEU A 297 11.13 2.26 -2.44
N ALA A 298 11.95 1.33 -2.89
CA ALA A 298 13.04 0.78 -2.10
C ALA A 298 14.06 1.85 -1.68
N LEU A 299 14.42 2.76 -2.59
CA LEU A 299 15.33 3.86 -2.28
C LEU A 299 14.70 4.88 -1.32
N MET A 300 13.43 5.20 -1.52
CA MET A 300 12.72 6.16 -0.68
C MET A 300 12.39 5.60 0.71
N ASP A 301 12.09 4.31 0.83
CA ASP A 301 11.95 3.63 2.12
C ASP A 301 13.28 3.63 2.88
N TYR A 302 14.39 3.33 2.20
CA TYR A 302 15.71 3.45 2.82
C TYR A 302 15.96 4.86 3.34
N ALA A 303 15.73 5.90 2.52
CA ALA A 303 15.92 7.29 2.91
C ALA A 303 15.09 7.66 4.15
N MET A 304 13.82 7.25 4.19
CA MET A 304 12.92 7.52 5.32
C MET A 304 13.39 6.82 6.59
N TYR A 305 13.63 5.51 6.55
CA TYR A 305 14.08 4.76 7.73
C TYR A 305 15.47 5.16 8.20
N HIS A 306 16.35 5.55 7.28
CA HIS A 306 17.67 6.08 7.64
C HIS A 306 17.55 7.42 8.37
N GLU A 307 16.70 8.33 7.88
CA GLU A 307 16.42 9.61 8.56
C GLU A 307 15.83 9.39 9.94
N ASP A 308 14.90 8.45 10.11
CA ASP A 308 14.31 8.11 11.41
C ASP A 308 15.36 7.57 12.40
N ARG A 309 16.33 6.76 11.94
CA ARG A 309 17.47 6.31 12.77
C ARG A 309 18.39 7.46 13.17
N LEU A 310 18.58 8.45 12.30
CA LEU A 310 19.43 9.62 12.57
C LEU A 310 18.77 10.64 13.48
N SER A 311 17.44 10.63 13.55
CA SER A 311 16.67 11.60 14.33
C SER A 311 15.47 10.97 15.07
N PRO A 312 15.72 9.95 15.94
CA PRO A 312 14.66 9.28 16.67
C PRO A 312 13.97 10.19 17.69
N TRP A 313 12.66 9.95 17.88
CA TRP A 313 11.91 10.60 18.94
C TRP A 313 12.12 9.88 20.28
N LYS A 314 12.31 10.66 21.35
CA LYS A 314 12.42 10.17 22.72
C LYS A 314 11.37 10.84 23.60
N GLU A 315 10.65 10.03 24.37
CA GLU A 315 9.75 10.51 25.41
C GLU A 315 10.55 10.98 26.63
N ASN A 316 10.23 12.17 27.13
CA ASN A 316 10.82 12.76 28.32
C ASN A 316 10.03 12.33 29.56
N GLU A 317 10.61 12.60 30.76
CA GLU A 317 9.98 12.25 32.04
C GLU A 317 8.64 12.99 32.28
N ASP A 318 8.44 14.13 31.66
CA ASP A 318 7.22 14.95 31.73
C ASP A 318 6.16 14.57 30.70
N GLY A 319 6.39 13.49 29.91
CA GLY A 319 5.50 13.04 28.84
C GLY A 319 5.62 13.83 27.54
N SER A 320 6.49 14.83 27.47
CA SER A 320 6.81 15.52 26.22
C SER A 320 7.75 14.67 25.35
N TRP A 321 7.79 14.95 24.03
CA TRP A 321 8.64 14.24 23.09
C TRP A 321 9.72 15.18 22.55
N THR A 322 10.97 14.72 22.54
CA THR A 322 12.12 15.43 21.97
C THR A 322 12.74 14.60 20.86
N GLN A 323 13.02 15.24 19.71
CA GLN A 323 13.75 14.60 18.63
C GLN A 323 15.27 14.67 18.92
N LEU A 324 15.92 13.51 18.95
CA LEU A 324 17.37 13.42 19.16
C LEU A 324 18.06 13.34 17.80
N VAL A 325 19.10 14.15 17.59
CA VAL A 325 19.94 14.07 16.39
C VAL A 325 21.21 13.30 16.74
N THR A 326 21.38 12.11 16.16
CA THR A 326 22.54 11.23 16.41
C THR A 326 23.72 11.55 15.49
N ASP A 327 23.46 11.93 14.23
CA ASP A 327 24.44 12.40 13.27
C ASP A 327 23.84 13.54 12.43
N SER A 328 24.27 14.77 12.72
CA SER A 328 23.75 15.97 12.05
C SER A 328 24.27 16.14 10.62
N VAL A 329 25.45 15.60 10.30
CA VAL A 329 26.04 15.70 8.96
C VAL A 329 25.31 14.76 8.01
N GLU A 330 25.12 13.51 8.43
CA GLU A 330 24.40 12.53 7.64
C GLU A 330 22.92 12.90 7.50
N LEU A 331 22.30 13.44 8.57
CA LEU A 331 20.91 13.94 8.51
C LEU A 331 20.76 15.06 7.47
N GLN A 332 21.71 15.99 7.38
CA GLN A 332 21.71 17.03 6.35
C GLN A 332 21.96 16.43 4.95
N THR A 333 22.73 15.34 4.85
CA THR A 333 22.95 14.62 3.60
C THR A 333 21.65 14.03 3.07
N VAL A 334 20.87 13.35 3.91
CA VAL A 334 19.55 12.78 3.55
C VAL A 334 18.52 13.87 3.23
N ARG A 335 18.58 15.02 3.92
CA ARG A 335 17.66 16.16 3.71
C ARG A 335 18.06 17.08 2.54
N ASN A 336 19.08 16.73 1.78
CA ASN A 336 19.54 17.49 0.62
C ASN A 336 19.15 16.79 -0.68
N VAL A 337 18.25 17.40 -1.44
CA VAL A 337 17.73 16.84 -2.71
C VAL A 337 18.82 16.50 -3.73
N ASN A 338 19.95 17.22 -3.73
CA ASN A 338 21.08 16.95 -4.64
C ASN A 338 21.73 15.57 -4.44
N ASN A 339 21.45 14.91 -3.32
CA ASN A 339 21.96 13.57 -3.03
C ASN A 339 21.03 12.43 -3.50
N TYR A 340 19.86 12.74 -4.10
CA TYR A 340 18.91 11.77 -4.66
C TYR A 340 19.19 11.43 -6.13
N LYS A 341 20.46 11.37 -6.54
CA LYS A 341 20.83 11.14 -7.95
C LYS A 341 20.38 9.80 -8.50
N ALA A 342 20.38 8.76 -7.67
CA ALA A 342 19.90 7.44 -8.06
C ALA A 342 18.40 7.46 -8.38
N LEU A 343 17.59 8.26 -7.67
CA LEU A 343 16.17 8.41 -7.93
C LEU A 343 15.86 9.09 -9.27
N GLN A 344 16.74 9.98 -9.75
CA GLN A 344 16.55 10.69 -11.02
C GLN A 344 16.62 9.79 -12.27
N ARG A 345 16.91 8.50 -12.14
CA ARG A 345 16.82 7.50 -13.20
C ARG A 345 15.39 7.11 -13.54
N VAL A 346 14.47 7.31 -12.62
CA VAL A 346 13.05 7.00 -12.76
C VAL A 346 12.39 8.09 -13.60
N ASP A 347 11.62 7.68 -14.59
CA ASP A 347 10.78 8.59 -15.36
C ASP A 347 9.46 8.84 -14.62
N PHE A 348 9.45 9.84 -13.75
CA PHE A 348 8.30 10.20 -12.93
C PHE A 348 7.14 10.84 -13.69
N ASP A 349 7.28 11.06 -15.00
CA ASP A 349 6.21 11.50 -15.88
C ASP A 349 5.53 10.33 -16.61
N ASN A 350 6.07 9.11 -16.46
CA ASN A 350 5.56 7.92 -17.11
C ASN A 350 4.28 7.40 -16.42
N PRO A 351 3.11 7.41 -17.10
CA PRO A 351 1.86 6.94 -16.49
C PRO A 351 1.82 5.43 -16.22
N LEU A 352 2.79 4.65 -16.73
CA LEU A 352 2.92 3.23 -16.40
C LEU A 352 3.34 2.99 -14.95
N LEU A 353 3.89 3.98 -14.25
CA LEU A 353 4.17 3.86 -12.81
C LEU A 353 2.90 3.61 -12.00
N LEU A 354 1.79 4.24 -12.39
CA LEU A 354 0.50 4.21 -11.69
C LEU A 354 -0.08 2.81 -11.58
N MET A 355 0.21 1.92 -12.53
CA MET A 355 -0.37 0.57 -12.55
C MET A 355 0.14 -0.33 -11.43
N SER A 356 1.32 -0.01 -10.85
CA SER A 356 1.96 -0.79 -9.80
C SER A 356 1.41 -0.41 -8.43
N HIS A 357 1.03 -1.41 -7.64
CA HIS A 357 0.69 -1.25 -6.23
C HIS A 357 1.78 -0.50 -5.43
N ASP A 358 3.05 -0.76 -5.72
CA ASP A 358 4.18 -0.12 -5.04
C ASP A 358 4.23 1.39 -5.25
N PHE A 359 3.65 1.89 -6.36
CA PHE A 359 3.67 3.31 -6.66
C PHE A 359 2.86 4.16 -5.68
N TYR A 360 1.78 3.63 -5.10
CA TYR A 360 1.04 4.33 -4.05
C TYR A 360 1.94 4.65 -2.85
N PHE A 361 2.72 3.68 -2.42
CA PHE A 361 3.69 3.88 -1.32
C PHE A 361 4.85 4.78 -1.75
N THR A 362 5.34 4.63 -2.98
CA THR A 362 6.35 5.52 -3.57
C THR A 362 5.91 6.99 -3.52
N LEU A 363 4.68 7.26 -3.93
CA LEU A 363 4.10 8.61 -3.90
C LEU A 363 4.07 9.18 -2.48
N ASN A 364 3.64 8.39 -1.50
CA ASN A 364 3.65 8.78 -0.10
C ASN A 364 5.08 9.12 0.38
N ARG A 365 6.08 8.27 0.06
CA ARG A 365 7.47 8.53 0.46
C ARG A 365 8.05 9.78 -0.18
N ILE A 366 7.72 10.06 -1.44
CA ILE A 366 8.14 11.28 -2.14
C ILE A 366 7.48 12.51 -1.50
N GLN A 367 6.18 12.47 -1.23
CA GLN A 367 5.43 13.57 -0.61
C GLN A 367 6.00 13.96 0.77
N PHE A 368 6.47 12.97 1.53
CA PHE A 368 7.02 13.14 2.87
C PHE A 368 8.55 12.98 2.93
N ALA A 369 9.25 13.09 1.80
CA ALA A 369 10.70 13.02 1.76
C ALA A 369 11.37 14.09 2.64
N GLY A 370 12.53 13.76 3.22
CA GLY A 370 13.30 14.67 4.08
C GLY A 370 13.49 16.08 3.50
N PRO A 371 13.90 16.24 2.22
CA PRO A 371 13.99 17.56 1.57
C PRO A 371 12.66 18.33 1.53
N VAL A 372 11.54 17.66 1.26
CA VAL A 372 10.20 18.29 1.19
C VAL A 372 9.73 18.70 2.58
N ARG A 373 9.91 17.83 3.59
CA ARG A 373 9.54 18.15 4.99
C ARG A 373 10.36 19.33 5.53
N LYS A 374 11.66 19.35 5.23
CA LYS A 374 12.55 20.45 5.63
C LYS A 374 12.06 21.80 5.11
N VAL A 375 11.69 21.88 3.84
CA VAL A 375 11.16 23.11 3.23
C VAL A 375 9.84 23.53 3.87
N LYS A 376 8.93 22.60 4.12
CA LYS A 376 7.66 22.88 4.82
C LYS A 376 7.93 23.42 6.24
N GLN A 377 8.84 22.79 6.98
CA GLN A 377 9.22 23.22 8.32
C GLN A 377 9.83 24.63 8.34
N GLU A 378 10.80 24.90 7.48
CA GLU A 378 11.48 26.22 7.39
C GLU A 378 10.52 27.38 7.11
N VAL A 379 9.44 27.12 6.33
CA VAL A 379 8.43 28.13 6.01
C VAL A 379 7.45 28.33 7.16
N MET A 380 7.04 27.26 7.83
CA MET A 380 5.98 27.28 8.83
C MET A 380 6.50 27.65 10.23
N GLU A 381 7.78 27.44 10.51
CA GLU A 381 8.40 27.76 11.78
C GLU A 381 8.44 29.29 12.00
N ALA A 382 8.03 29.73 13.19
CA ALA A 382 8.16 31.12 13.63
C ALA A 382 9.51 31.34 14.31
N GLU A 383 9.91 32.62 14.54
CA GLU A 383 11.18 32.99 15.20
C GLU A 383 11.31 32.41 16.62
N ASP A 384 10.19 32.15 17.30
CA ASP A 384 10.12 31.52 18.63
C ASP A 384 10.09 29.99 18.60
N GLY A 385 10.25 29.37 17.43
CA GLY A 385 10.19 27.91 17.24
C GLY A 385 8.76 27.32 17.20
N THR A 386 7.73 28.14 17.31
CA THR A 386 6.33 27.69 17.18
C THR A 386 5.92 27.59 15.73
N PHE A 387 4.92 26.74 15.42
CA PHE A 387 4.32 26.69 14.08
C PHE A 387 3.25 27.76 13.94
N ALA A 388 3.48 28.73 13.04
CA ALA A 388 2.52 29.78 12.72
C ALA A 388 1.74 29.44 11.46
N TYR A 389 0.56 28.86 11.63
CA TYR A 389 -0.37 28.61 10.53
C TYR A 389 -1.08 29.90 10.13
N ASN A 390 -0.74 30.43 8.96
CA ASN A 390 -1.48 31.50 8.32
C ASN A 390 -1.46 31.32 6.80
N PHE A 391 -2.43 31.93 6.12
CA PHE A 391 -2.62 31.77 4.69
C PHE A 391 -1.37 32.12 3.84
N ALA A 392 -0.64 33.19 4.21
CA ALA A 392 0.55 33.62 3.45
C ALA A 392 1.69 32.61 3.57
N LYS A 393 1.95 32.09 4.78
CA LYS A 393 2.92 31.01 5.01
C LYS A 393 2.50 29.72 4.31
N ARG A 394 1.22 29.37 4.35
CA ARG A 394 0.70 28.18 3.67
C ARG A 394 0.91 28.28 2.16
N LYS A 395 0.58 29.43 1.55
CA LYS A 395 0.86 29.67 0.13
C LYS A 395 2.34 29.48 -0.20
N LEU A 396 3.23 30.11 0.56
CA LEU A 396 4.67 29.97 0.36
C LEU A 396 5.15 28.52 0.53
N SER A 397 4.59 27.79 1.49
CA SER A 397 4.88 26.37 1.71
C SER A 397 4.47 25.52 0.52
N ILE A 398 3.29 25.74 -0.08
CA ILE A 398 2.82 25.05 -1.28
C ILE A 398 3.77 25.34 -2.44
N ASP A 399 4.09 26.61 -2.71
CA ASP A 399 4.97 27.01 -3.81
C ASP A 399 6.36 26.37 -3.68
N LYS A 400 6.97 26.44 -2.50
CA LYS A 400 8.29 25.86 -2.24
C LYS A 400 8.28 24.33 -2.26
N SER A 401 7.21 23.69 -1.75
CA SER A 401 7.06 22.22 -1.79
C SER A 401 6.93 21.73 -3.22
N ASN A 402 6.18 22.43 -4.07
CA ASN A 402 6.05 22.09 -5.49
C ASN A 402 7.40 22.15 -6.21
N VAL A 403 8.21 23.20 -5.95
CA VAL A 403 9.57 23.29 -6.48
C VAL A 403 10.43 22.13 -5.99
N MET A 404 10.42 21.83 -4.69
CA MET A 404 11.21 20.73 -4.11
C MET A 404 10.79 19.35 -4.63
N LEU A 405 9.50 19.10 -4.80
CA LEU A 405 8.99 17.88 -5.45
C LEU A 405 9.50 17.78 -6.89
N GLY A 406 9.53 18.91 -7.62
CA GLY A 406 10.09 18.95 -8.95
C GLY A 406 11.58 18.67 -9.01
N GLU A 407 12.36 19.19 -8.06
CA GLU A 407 13.80 18.90 -7.96
C GLU A 407 14.05 17.41 -7.63
N LEU A 408 13.21 16.82 -6.77
CA LEU A 408 13.31 15.41 -6.38
C LEU A 408 12.92 14.46 -7.52
N THR A 409 11.90 14.80 -8.30
CA THR A 409 11.31 13.94 -9.35
C THR A 409 11.67 14.35 -10.79
N GLY A 410 12.52 15.35 -10.96
CA GLY A 410 13.03 15.83 -12.25
C GLY A 410 12.43 17.16 -12.72
N LYS A 411 11.11 17.37 -12.60
CA LYS A 411 10.46 18.65 -12.96
C LYS A 411 9.12 18.83 -12.20
N PRO A 412 8.71 20.08 -11.88
CA PRO A 412 7.52 20.37 -11.06
C PRO A 412 6.19 20.01 -11.74
N ASP A 413 6.16 19.92 -13.05
CA ASP A 413 4.96 19.66 -13.84
C ASP A 413 4.78 18.18 -14.22
N ASN A 414 5.67 17.29 -13.76
CA ASN A 414 5.53 15.87 -14.02
C ASN A 414 4.36 15.24 -13.22
N LEU A 415 3.89 14.12 -13.72
CA LEU A 415 2.73 13.41 -13.16
C LEU A 415 2.88 13.13 -11.64
N THR A 416 4.05 12.64 -11.21
CA THR A 416 4.28 12.26 -9.80
C THR A 416 4.31 13.47 -8.86
N ALA A 417 5.04 14.55 -9.20
CA ALA A 417 5.06 15.77 -8.40
C ALA A 417 3.65 16.36 -8.23
N GLN A 418 2.87 16.37 -9.31
CA GLN A 418 1.52 16.89 -9.31
C GLN A 418 0.54 16.00 -8.53
N LEU A 419 0.71 14.66 -8.54
CA LEU A 419 -0.06 13.75 -7.70
C LEU A 419 0.24 13.94 -6.20
N CYS A 420 1.48 14.24 -5.81
CA CYS A 420 1.81 14.62 -4.42
C CYS A 420 1.04 15.88 -3.99
N MET A 421 0.94 16.87 -4.88
CA MET A 421 0.16 18.10 -4.62
C MET A 421 -1.35 17.82 -4.53
N LEU A 422 -1.87 16.93 -5.35
CA LEU A 422 -3.28 16.48 -5.27
C LEU A 422 -3.56 15.80 -3.91
N ASN A 423 -2.69 14.90 -3.48
CA ASN A 423 -2.80 14.22 -2.19
C ASN A 423 -2.76 15.21 -0.99
N ASP A 424 -1.88 16.20 -1.03
CA ASP A 424 -1.81 17.24 0.00
C ASP A 424 -3.12 18.06 0.07
N MET A 425 -3.68 18.41 -1.08
CA MET A 425 -5.00 19.06 -1.19
C MET A 425 -6.11 18.18 -0.61
N GLN A 426 -6.20 16.93 -1.03
CA GLN A 426 -7.27 16.01 -0.60
C GLN A 426 -7.23 15.73 0.91
N SER A 427 -6.04 15.57 1.49
CA SER A 427 -5.88 15.30 2.92
C SER A 427 -6.30 16.48 3.80
N SER A 428 -6.21 17.71 3.31
CA SER A 428 -6.57 18.93 4.06
C SER A 428 -8.00 19.40 3.81
N PHE A 429 -8.68 18.86 2.81
CA PHE A 429 -9.95 19.41 2.30
C PHE A 429 -11.08 19.40 3.33
N ASP A 430 -11.18 18.36 4.15
CA ASP A 430 -12.25 18.26 5.16
C ASP A 430 -12.09 19.31 6.26
N LEU A 431 -10.86 19.60 6.66
CA LEU A 431 -10.57 20.71 7.58
C LEU A 431 -10.99 22.06 6.97
N TRP A 432 -10.68 22.29 5.70
CA TRP A 432 -11.07 23.52 5.02
C TRP A 432 -12.60 23.66 4.94
N ARG A 433 -13.31 22.56 4.71
CA ARG A 433 -14.76 22.52 4.66
C ARG A 433 -15.39 22.84 6.03
N GLN A 434 -14.82 22.32 7.11
CA GLN A 434 -15.25 22.67 8.47
C GLN A 434 -15.03 24.16 8.75
N ASN A 435 -13.86 24.69 8.39
CA ASN A 435 -13.50 26.09 8.56
C ASN A 435 -14.39 27.01 7.72
N GLU A 436 -14.77 26.63 6.50
CA GLU A 436 -15.70 27.36 5.64
C GLU A 436 -17.04 27.63 6.34
N VAL A 437 -17.53 26.67 7.13
CA VAL A 437 -18.75 26.81 7.93
C VAL A 437 -18.50 27.62 9.22
N ALA A 438 -17.33 27.47 9.84
CA ALA A 438 -16.99 28.13 11.10
C ALA A 438 -16.74 29.65 10.94
N ILE A 439 -16.14 30.09 9.83
CA ILE A 439 -15.78 31.50 9.60
C ILE A 439 -17.01 32.45 9.73
N PRO A 440 -18.16 32.22 9.10
CA PRO A 440 -19.36 33.08 9.27
C PRO A 440 -19.83 33.18 10.72
N ILE A 441 -19.71 32.08 11.49
CA ILE A 441 -20.09 32.04 12.90
C ILE A 441 -19.16 32.94 13.72
N ILE A 442 -17.84 32.80 13.50
CA ILE A 442 -16.83 33.65 14.14
C ILE A 442 -17.03 35.12 13.80
N MET A 443 -17.35 35.42 12.55
CA MET A 443 -17.58 36.79 12.09
C MET A 443 -18.86 37.39 12.72
N ALA A 444 -19.83 36.59 13.07
CA ALA A 444 -21.06 37.03 13.75
C ALA A 444 -20.89 37.19 15.27
N ASP A 445 -19.84 36.60 15.88
CA ASP A 445 -19.63 36.64 17.32
C ASP A 445 -19.16 38.03 17.78
N THR A 446 -20.06 38.77 18.43
CA THR A 446 -19.77 40.11 18.96
C THR A 446 -19.00 40.11 20.26
N THR A 447 -18.74 38.97 20.88
CA THR A 447 -17.90 38.85 22.08
C THR A 447 -16.39 38.96 21.74
N ILE A 448 -16.04 38.67 20.49
CA ILE A 448 -14.68 38.81 19.94
C ILE A 448 -14.58 40.22 19.29
N VAL A 449 -13.50 40.95 19.56
CA VAL A 449 -13.29 42.27 18.93
C VAL A 449 -13.12 42.11 17.39
N LYS A 450 -13.58 43.14 16.67
CA LYS A 450 -13.68 43.08 15.20
C LYS A 450 -12.32 42.78 14.54
N GLU A 451 -11.26 43.40 14.98
CA GLU A 451 -9.89 43.21 14.45
C GLU A 451 -9.41 41.77 14.61
N GLN A 452 -9.76 41.10 15.72
CA GLN A 452 -9.45 39.69 15.94
C GLN A 452 -10.28 38.77 15.00
N ARG A 453 -11.60 39.02 14.86
CA ARG A 453 -12.45 38.29 13.93
C ARG A 453 -11.93 38.37 12.50
N ASP A 454 -11.62 39.60 12.04
CA ASP A 454 -11.09 39.85 10.70
C ASP A 454 -9.76 39.13 10.50
N SER A 455 -8.87 39.14 11.51
CA SER A 455 -7.59 38.43 11.48
C SER A 455 -7.77 36.91 11.45
N ILE A 456 -8.65 36.35 12.27
CA ILE A 456 -8.95 34.92 12.27
C ILE A 456 -9.47 34.51 10.90
N ALA A 457 -10.49 35.21 10.38
CA ALA A 457 -11.09 34.88 9.08
C ALA A 457 -10.08 34.96 7.93
N ALA A 458 -9.18 35.95 7.93
CA ALA A 458 -8.16 36.12 6.90
C ALA A 458 -7.06 35.05 6.94
N ASN A 459 -6.79 34.46 8.11
CA ASN A 459 -5.72 33.50 8.30
C ASN A 459 -6.19 32.04 8.41
N THR A 460 -7.49 31.81 8.49
CA THR A 460 -8.05 30.46 8.54
C THR A 460 -8.11 29.87 7.14
N GLU A 461 -7.55 28.69 6.98
CA GLU A 461 -7.64 27.90 5.73
C GLU A 461 -9.08 27.45 5.53
N SER A 462 -9.66 27.79 4.38
CA SER A 462 -11.01 27.41 3.97
C SER A 462 -11.05 26.93 2.51
N VAL A 463 -12.12 26.30 2.09
CA VAL A 463 -12.27 25.86 0.69
C VAL A 463 -12.15 27.06 -0.25
N SER A 464 -12.78 28.18 0.10
CA SER A 464 -12.79 29.40 -0.73
C SER A 464 -11.41 30.00 -0.99
N ASN A 465 -10.48 29.87 -0.06
CA ASN A 465 -9.13 30.42 -0.23
C ASN A 465 -8.07 29.37 -0.63
N MET A 466 -8.21 28.12 -0.21
CA MET A 466 -7.21 27.07 -0.43
C MET A 466 -7.37 26.34 -1.76
N TYR A 467 -8.62 26.01 -2.14
CA TYR A 467 -8.86 25.27 -3.39
C TYR A 467 -8.35 26.01 -4.63
N PRO A 468 -8.64 27.33 -4.85
CA PRO A 468 -8.08 28.06 -5.99
C PRO A 468 -6.55 28.11 -6.00
N LEU A 469 -5.94 28.13 -4.82
CA LEU A 469 -4.47 28.13 -4.68
C LEU A 469 -3.86 26.82 -5.18
N TYR A 470 -4.38 25.67 -4.72
CA TYR A 470 -3.93 24.37 -5.24
C TYR A 470 -4.24 24.20 -6.71
N LEU A 471 -5.44 24.58 -7.17
CA LEU A 471 -5.82 24.47 -8.57
C LEU A 471 -4.90 25.28 -9.50
N SER A 472 -4.37 26.41 -9.03
CA SER A 472 -3.38 27.20 -9.80
C SER A 472 -2.01 26.53 -9.88
N ALA A 473 -1.65 25.69 -8.90
CA ALA A 473 -0.39 24.93 -8.88
C ALA A 473 -0.50 23.58 -9.62
N LEU A 474 -1.71 23.06 -9.79
CA LEU A 474 -1.98 21.81 -10.52
C LEU A 474 -2.08 22.08 -12.02
N ILE A 475 -0.95 21.94 -12.72
CA ILE A 475 -0.83 22.24 -14.15
C ILE A 475 -0.86 21.01 -15.05
N HIS A 476 -0.59 19.81 -14.53
CA HIS A 476 -0.72 18.55 -15.28
C HIS A 476 -2.21 18.28 -15.58
N PRO A 477 -2.62 18.16 -16.86
CA PRO A 477 -4.04 18.15 -17.24
C PRO A 477 -4.87 17.08 -16.54
N TYR A 478 -4.36 15.85 -16.47
CA TYR A 478 -5.03 14.73 -15.81
C TYR A 478 -5.21 14.98 -14.29
N VAL A 479 -4.15 15.43 -13.61
CA VAL A 479 -4.19 15.66 -12.16
C VAL A 479 -5.12 16.82 -11.82
N ARG A 480 -5.10 17.88 -12.63
CA ARG A 480 -6.03 19.01 -12.50
C ARG A 480 -7.49 18.56 -12.66
N GLN A 481 -7.77 17.73 -13.67
CA GLN A 481 -9.10 17.14 -13.84
C GLN A 481 -9.53 16.35 -12.58
N LYS A 482 -8.62 15.53 -12.00
CA LYS A 482 -8.91 14.78 -10.78
C LYS A 482 -9.16 15.67 -9.56
N ALA A 483 -8.47 16.78 -9.44
CA ALA A 483 -8.72 17.78 -8.41
C ALA A 483 -10.11 18.43 -8.56
N GLU A 484 -10.50 18.76 -9.78
CA GLU A 484 -11.82 19.33 -10.09
C GLU A 484 -12.94 18.30 -9.85
N GLU A 485 -12.79 17.05 -10.28
CA GLU A 485 -13.72 15.94 -9.98
C GLU A 485 -13.89 15.73 -8.47
N PHE A 486 -12.79 15.66 -7.72
CA PHE A 486 -12.80 15.55 -6.27
C PHE A 486 -13.57 16.70 -5.61
N TYR A 487 -13.25 17.93 -6.00
CA TYR A 487 -13.95 19.12 -5.50
C TYR A 487 -15.46 19.05 -5.74
N GLN A 488 -15.89 18.73 -6.97
CA GLN A 488 -17.31 18.63 -7.32
C GLN A 488 -18.01 17.54 -6.49
N ILE A 489 -17.40 16.37 -6.34
CA ILE A 489 -17.95 15.28 -5.53
C ILE A 489 -18.10 15.73 -4.06
N ARG A 490 -17.04 16.30 -3.47
CA ARG A 490 -17.06 16.72 -2.06
C ARG A 490 -18.04 17.86 -1.80
N MET A 491 -18.18 18.81 -2.71
CA MET A 491 -19.11 19.94 -2.58
C MET A 491 -20.56 19.54 -2.85
N SER A 492 -20.81 18.52 -3.67
CA SER A 492 -22.17 17.98 -3.88
C SER A 492 -22.69 17.16 -2.70
N GLN A 493 -21.82 16.72 -1.80
CA GLN A 493 -22.19 16.01 -0.57
C GLN A 493 -22.76 16.98 0.48
N THR A 494 -23.98 17.46 0.25
CA THR A 494 -24.68 18.37 1.17
C THR A 494 -25.32 17.66 2.35
N GLU A 495 -25.75 16.40 2.17
CA GLU A 495 -26.33 15.58 3.23
C GLU A 495 -25.30 15.28 4.32
N LEU A 496 -25.67 15.56 5.56
CA LEU A 496 -24.81 15.30 6.73
C LEU A 496 -24.85 13.85 7.17
N THR A 497 -25.84 13.10 6.71
CA THR A 497 -26.02 11.68 7.00
C THR A 497 -26.53 10.92 5.78
N THR A 498 -26.16 9.66 5.65
CA THR A 498 -26.63 8.79 4.57
C THR A 498 -27.24 7.50 5.12
N PRO A 499 -28.29 6.94 4.49
CA PRO A 499 -28.79 5.62 4.87
C PRO A 499 -27.74 4.55 4.56
N LEU A 500 -27.72 3.48 5.36
CA LEU A 500 -26.93 2.31 5.00
C LEU A 500 -27.48 1.68 3.71
N PRO A 501 -26.60 1.29 2.76
CA PRO A 501 -27.03 0.57 1.58
C PRO A 501 -27.54 -0.84 1.93
N GLU A 502 -28.08 -1.57 0.95
CA GLU A 502 -28.42 -2.98 1.12
C GLU A 502 -27.17 -3.85 0.99
N GLY A 503 -27.18 -5.02 1.64
CA GLY A 503 -26.12 -6.02 1.52
C GLY A 503 -25.64 -6.60 2.85
N PRO A 504 -24.88 -7.71 2.81
CA PRO A 504 -24.50 -8.46 4.00
C PRO A 504 -23.69 -7.64 5.03
N GLY A 505 -22.82 -6.75 4.58
CA GLY A 505 -22.09 -5.84 5.48
C GLY A 505 -23.00 -4.86 6.20
N ALA A 506 -24.01 -4.35 5.51
CA ALA A 506 -25.00 -3.44 6.11
C ALA A 506 -25.92 -4.13 7.11
N GLU A 507 -26.24 -5.41 6.90
CA GLU A 507 -27.03 -6.20 7.85
C GLU A 507 -26.31 -6.34 9.19
N ILE A 508 -25.00 -6.57 9.19
CA ILE A 508 -24.20 -6.63 10.42
C ILE A 508 -24.32 -5.31 11.22
N ILE A 509 -24.23 -4.17 10.54
CA ILE A 509 -24.35 -2.86 11.19
C ILE A 509 -25.80 -2.61 11.66
N ARG A 510 -26.82 -2.96 10.85
CA ARG A 510 -28.24 -2.86 11.25
C ARG A 510 -28.55 -3.66 12.52
N ASP A 511 -27.99 -4.87 12.64
CA ASP A 511 -28.17 -5.71 13.84
C ASP A 511 -27.54 -5.05 15.07
N VAL A 512 -26.42 -4.37 14.91
CA VAL A 512 -25.78 -3.59 15.99
C VAL A 512 -26.63 -2.38 16.36
N ILE A 513 -27.09 -1.59 15.37
CA ILE A 513 -27.96 -0.42 15.59
C ILE A 513 -29.25 -0.82 16.32
N ALA A 514 -29.87 -1.93 15.93
CA ALA A 514 -31.14 -2.38 16.50
C ALA A 514 -31.06 -2.69 18.01
N LYS A 515 -29.88 -2.97 18.56
CA LYS A 515 -29.66 -3.17 19.99
C LYS A 515 -29.70 -1.89 20.81
N TYR A 516 -29.46 -0.73 20.20
CA TYR A 516 -29.29 0.57 20.87
C TYR A 516 -30.15 1.68 20.26
N PRO A 517 -31.47 1.50 20.20
CA PRO A 517 -32.35 2.49 19.57
C PRO A 517 -32.28 3.85 20.30
N GLY A 518 -32.30 4.93 19.54
CA GLY A 518 -32.32 6.30 20.06
C GLY A 518 -30.97 6.82 20.56
N ARG A 519 -29.86 6.09 20.34
CA ARG A 519 -28.50 6.50 20.73
C ARG A 519 -27.64 6.78 19.51
N TYR A 520 -26.72 7.73 19.62
CA TYR A 520 -25.58 7.79 18.71
C TYR A 520 -24.69 6.56 18.93
N LEU A 521 -24.20 5.96 17.86
CA LEU A 521 -23.23 4.85 17.94
C LEU A 521 -21.89 5.33 17.41
N MET A 522 -20.83 5.06 18.16
CA MET A 522 -19.46 5.16 17.69
C MET A 522 -18.87 3.75 17.63
N ILE A 523 -18.52 3.31 16.43
CA ILE A 523 -17.94 2.00 16.18
C ILE A 523 -16.44 2.18 16.00
N ASP A 524 -15.66 1.46 16.82
CA ASP A 524 -14.19 1.34 16.72
C ASP A 524 -13.85 -0.01 16.05
N PHE A 525 -13.29 0.06 14.84
CA PHE A 525 -12.77 -1.11 14.13
C PHE A 525 -11.32 -1.35 14.53
N TRP A 526 -11.06 -2.51 15.11
CA TRP A 526 -9.77 -2.85 15.70
C TRP A 526 -9.37 -4.32 15.45
N GLY A 527 -8.18 -4.73 15.89
CA GLY A 527 -7.72 -6.11 15.79
C GLY A 527 -6.53 -6.41 16.69
N MET A 528 -6.31 -7.71 17.01
CA MET A 528 -5.21 -8.14 17.87
C MET A 528 -3.81 -7.81 17.32
N GLY A 529 -3.64 -7.80 16.01
CA GLY A 529 -2.40 -7.40 15.33
C GLY A 529 -2.14 -5.89 15.28
N CYS A 530 -3.15 -5.07 15.63
CA CYS A 530 -3.05 -3.60 15.54
C CYS A 530 -2.50 -3.00 16.85
N GLY A 531 -1.22 -2.64 16.88
CA GLY A 531 -0.59 -1.99 18.03
C GLY A 531 -1.24 -0.65 18.41
N PRO A 532 -1.42 0.31 17.50
CA PRO A 532 -2.10 1.58 17.76
C PRO A 532 -3.52 1.41 18.29
N CYS A 533 -4.31 0.47 17.76
CA CYS A 533 -5.67 0.18 18.25
C CYS A 533 -5.64 -0.24 19.72
N ARG A 534 -4.77 -1.20 20.08
CA ARG A 534 -4.64 -1.66 21.46
C ARG A 534 -4.16 -0.56 22.40
N ALA A 535 -3.23 0.27 21.97
CA ALA A 535 -2.76 1.43 22.76
C ALA A 535 -3.92 2.43 23.02
N ALA A 536 -4.73 2.75 22.03
CA ALA A 536 -5.90 3.61 22.16
C ALA A 536 -6.94 3.01 23.12
N ILE A 537 -7.24 1.70 23.01
CA ILE A 537 -8.14 1.00 23.92
C ILE A 537 -7.61 1.03 25.37
N GLN A 538 -6.33 0.79 25.59
CA GLN A 538 -5.72 0.77 26.92
C GLN A 538 -5.73 2.17 27.56
N SER A 539 -5.29 3.19 26.86
CA SER A 539 -5.21 4.57 27.36
C SER A 539 -6.58 5.19 27.64
N SER A 540 -7.62 4.81 26.92
CA SER A 540 -8.98 5.36 27.05
C SER A 540 -9.86 4.68 28.11
N LYS A 541 -9.38 3.67 28.85
CA LYS A 541 -10.19 2.84 29.77
C LYS A 541 -11.04 3.65 30.75
N ALA A 542 -10.46 4.68 31.38
CA ALA A 542 -11.17 5.51 32.37
C ALA A 542 -12.27 6.35 31.68
N LEU A 543 -11.99 6.95 30.54
CA LEU A 543 -12.96 7.76 29.78
C LEU A 543 -14.11 6.90 29.27
N ARG A 544 -13.84 5.70 28.77
CA ARG A 544 -14.88 4.76 28.32
C ARG A 544 -15.84 4.37 29.44
N ALA A 545 -15.33 4.20 30.65
CA ALA A 545 -16.17 3.90 31.81
C ALA A 545 -17.14 5.04 32.16
N GLU A 546 -16.78 6.31 31.88
CA GLU A 546 -17.70 7.46 32.00
C GLU A 546 -18.70 7.49 30.83
N ILE A 547 -18.25 7.26 29.60
CA ILE A 547 -19.14 7.23 28.42
C ILE A 547 -20.16 6.10 28.55
N ALA A 548 -19.80 4.94 29.11
CA ALA A 548 -20.71 3.81 29.30
C ALA A 548 -21.93 4.13 30.20
N LYS A 549 -21.85 5.17 31.05
CA LYS A 549 -22.97 5.63 31.90
C LYS A 549 -23.99 6.49 31.16
N ARG A 550 -23.70 6.90 29.92
CA ARG A 550 -24.54 7.81 29.13
C ARG A 550 -25.66 7.07 28.44
N ASP A 551 -26.78 7.76 28.24
CA ASP A 551 -27.98 7.26 27.54
C ASP A 551 -28.08 7.72 26.09
N ASP A 552 -27.25 8.70 25.70
CA ASP A 552 -27.31 9.37 24.40
C ASP A 552 -26.32 8.81 23.38
N VAL A 553 -25.32 8.02 23.81
CA VAL A 553 -24.28 7.44 22.96
C VAL A 553 -23.89 6.04 23.43
N LYS A 554 -23.44 5.20 22.50
CA LYS A 554 -22.87 3.87 22.79
C LYS A 554 -21.60 3.67 21.99
N LEU A 555 -20.54 3.21 22.67
CA LEU A 555 -19.30 2.72 22.04
C LEU A 555 -19.42 1.24 21.73
N ILE A 556 -18.93 0.84 20.57
CA ILE A 556 -18.98 -0.54 20.06
C ILE A 556 -17.62 -0.86 19.45
N PHE A 557 -17.09 -2.03 19.77
CA PHE A 557 -15.78 -2.48 19.30
C PHE A 557 -15.97 -3.68 18.38
N ILE A 558 -15.61 -3.53 17.08
CA ILE A 558 -15.71 -4.60 16.09
C ILE A 558 -14.30 -5.04 15.70
N ALA A 559 -14.02 -6.34 15.85
CA ALA A 559 -12.76 -6.95 15.43
C ALA A 559 -13.00 -8.05 14.40
N GLY A 560 -12.14 -8.13 13.38
CA GLY A 560 -12.02 -9.25 12.45
C GLY A 560 -11.09 -10.30 13.02
N GLU A 561 -11.57 -11.54 13.12
CA GLU A 561 -10.79 -12.71 13.51
C GLU A 561 -11.11 -13.87 12.57
N ARG A 562 -10.25 -14.89 12.49
CA ARG A 562 -10.46 -16.04 11.59
C ARG A 562 -11.80 -16.75 11.80
N THR A 563 -12.36 -16.65 13.01
CA THR A 563 -13.68 -17.15 13.34
C THR A 563 -14.49 -16.07 14.05
N ALA A 564 -15.83 -16.12 13.93
CA ALA A 564 -16.73 -15.18 14.62
C ALA A 564 -16.64 -15.25 16.15
N GLU A 565 -16.05 -16.32 16.69
CA GLU A 565 -15.84 -16.50 18.15
C GLU A 565 -14.51 -15.89 18.60
N GLY A 566 -13.61 -15.58 17.68
CA GLY A 566 -12.30 -15.01 17.93
C GLY A 566 -11.27 -16.02 18.46
N SER A 567 -10.03 -15.57 18.55
CA SER A 567 -8.92 -16.34 19.12
C SER A 567 -8.96 -16.33 20.66
N GLU A 568 -8.25 -17.25 21.31
CA GLU A 568 -8.08 -17.24 22.77
C GLU A 568 -7.37 -15.95 23.25
N ALA A 569 -6.43 -15.44 22.47
CA ALA A 569 -5.76 -14.17 22.78
C ALA A 569 -6.74 -12.99 22.72
N TYR A 570 -7.64 -12.96 21.72
CA TYR A 570 -8.72 -11.97 21.61
C TYR A 570 -9.66 -12.03 22.84
N LYS A 571 -10.16 -13.22 23.19
CA LYS A 571 -11.06 -13.40 24.34
C LYS A 571 -10.43 -12.89 25.64
N LYS A 572 -9.15 -13.24 25.87
CA LYS A 572 -8.41 -12.76 27.05
C LYS A 572 -8.27 -11.23 27.05
N TYR A 573 -7.95 -10.64 25.91
CA TYR A 573 -7.81 -9.19 25.78
C TYR A 573 -9.14 -8.45 26.05
N VAL A 574 -10.25 -8.95 25.50
CA VAL A 574 -11.59 -8.39 25.73
C VAL A 574 -11.95 -8.43 27.22
N VAL A 575 -11.72 -9.55 27.92
CA VAL A 575 -11.97 -9.66 29.35
C VAL A 575 -11.13 -8.65 30.17
N GLU A 576 -9.89 -8.41 29.79
CA GLU A 576 -8.99 -7.53 30.51
C GLU A 576 -9.25 -6.03 30.25
N TRP A 577 -9.51 -5.67 28.98
CA TRP A 577 -9.53 -4.28 28.55
C TRP A 577 -10.88 -3.74 28.08
N LEU A 578 -11.81 -4.61 27.67
CA LEU A 578 -13.13 -4.25 27.15
C LEU A 578 -14.28 -4.85 27.97
N ALA A 579 -14.00 -5.30 29.21
CA ALA A 579 -15.03 -5.85 30.08
C ALA A 579 -16.15 -4.83 30.34
N GLY A 580 -17.41 -5.20 30.00
CA GLY A 580 -18.59 -4.35 30.12
C GLY A 580 -18.86 -3.46 28.89
N GLU A 581 -17.97 -3.47 27.88
CA GLU A 581 -18.21 -2.83 26.61
C GLU A 581 -18.96 -3.76 25.64
N GLU A 582 -19.63 -3.17 24.64
CA GLU A 582 -20.18 -3.96 23.52
C GLU A 582 -19.05 -4.31 22.56
N THR A 583 -18.82 -5.61 22.41
CA THR A 583 -17.79 -6.14 21.51
C THR A 583 -18.41 -7.12 20.53
N LEU A 584 -18.02 -7.02 19.26
CA LEU A 584 -18.42 -7.92 18.20
C LEU A 584 -17.16 -8.49 17.54
N CYS A 585 -17.04 -9.81 17.55
CA CYS A 585 -16.02 -10.51 16.79
C CYS A 585 -16.66 -11.12 15.55
N VAL A 586 -16.18 -10.75 14.39
CA VAL A 586 -16.68 -11.23 13.09
C VAL A 586 -15.62 -12.05 12.38
N SER A 587 -16.04 -12.94 11.47
CA SER A 587 -15.13 -13.65 10.58
C SER A 587 -14.38 -12.65 9.68
N ASN A 588 -13.25 -13.09 9.13
CA ASN A 588 -12.49 -12.25 8.18
C ASN A 588 -13.34 -11.80 7.01
N ASP A 589 -14.15 -12.69 6.40
CA ASP A 589 -15.06 -12.33 5.31
C ASP A 589 -16.02 -11.21 5.72
N ASN A 590 -16.63 -11.32 6.89
CA ASN A 590 -17.54 -10.28 7.39
C ASN A 590 -16.81 -8.97 7.70
N PHE A 591 -15.58 -9.03 8.20
CA PHE A 591 -14.79 -7.82 8.40
C PHE A 591 -14.45 -7.13 7.07
N ARG A 592 -14.14 -7.91 6.01
CA ARG A 592 -13.92 -7.38 4.66
C ARG A 592 -15.18 -6.75 4.06
N ARG A 593 -16.36 -7.36 4.29
CA ARG A 593 -17.66 -6.76 3.91
C ARG A 593 -17.89 -5.41 4.58
N LEU A 594 -17.49 -5.29 5.85
CA LEU A 594 -17.56 -4.01 6.58
C LEU A 594 -16.56 -2.98 6.04
N GLN A 595 -15.34 -3.40 5.70
CA GLN A 595 -14.35 -2.54 5.08
C GLN A 595 -14.82 -2.01 3.72
N GLU A 596 -15.40 -2.87 2.88
CA GLU A 596 -15.96 -2.45 1.59
C GLU A 596 -17.17 -1.52 1.77
N LEU A 597 -18.10 -1.84 2.69
CA LEU A 597 -19.30 -1.05 2.98
C LEU A 597 -18.95 0.37 3.42
N LEU A 598 -17.93 0.51 4.26
CA LEU A 598 -17.59 1.75 4.95
C LEU A 598 -16.37 2.44 4.34
N ASP A 599 -15.84 1.89 3.23
CA ASP A 599 -14.74 2.43 2.43
C ASP A 599 -13.47 2.69 3.24
N PHE A 600 -13.00 1.67 3.98
CA PHE A 600 -11.73 1.75 4.68
C PHE A 600 -10.85 0.51 4.45
N SER A 601 -9.52 0.68 4.48
CA SER A 601 -8.54 -0.40 4.28
C SER A 601 -7.66 -0.68 5.49
N GLY A 602 -7.62 0.23 6.47
CA GLY A 602 -6.76 0.13 7.64
C GLY A 602 -7.48 0.33 8.96
N ILE A 603 -6.87 -0.11 10.04
CA ILE A 603 -7.31 0.09 11.43
C ILE A 603 -6.20 0.75 12.26
N PRO A 604 -6.54 1.59 13.28
CA PRO A 604 -7.88 1.89 13.77
C PRO A 604 -8.73 2.69 12.78
N HIS A 605 -10.03 2.39 12.72
CA HIS A 605 -11.01 3.15 11.95
C HIS A 605 -12.26 3.37 12.80
N TYR A 606 -12.89 4.54 12.66
CA TYR A 606 -14.05 4.93 13.46
C TYR A 606 -15.23 5.29 12.54
N GLU A 607 -16.42 4.83 12.93
CA GLU A 607 -17.67 5.17 12.23
C GLU A 607 -18.72 5.65 13.22
N THR A 608 -19.47 6.67 12.81
CA THR A 608 -20.54 7.24 13.64
C THR A 608 -21.89 7.07 12.97
N PHE A 609 -22.87 6.62 13.76
CA PHE A 609 -24.27 6.49 13.34
C PHE A 609 -25.18 7.32 14.22
N THR A 610 -26.19 7.93 13.60
CA THR A 610 -27.23 8.71 14.28
C THR A 610 -28.21 7.81 15.04
N PRO A 611 -29.04 8.37 15.95
CA PRO A 611 -30.06 7.63 16.69
C PRO A 611 -31.09 6.91 15.81
N ASP A 612 -31.30 7.35 14.59
CA ASP A 612 -32.16 6.72 13.57
C ASP A 612 -31.40 5.79 12.61
N GLY A 613 -30.12 5.51 12.89
CA GLY A 613 -29.34 4.51 12.18
C GLY A 613 -28.74 4.97 10.86
N ARG A 614 -28.61 6.28 10.62
CA ARG A 614 -27.95 6.81 9.43
C ARG A 614 -26.45 6.99 9.67
N ARG A 615 -25.63 6.67 8.67
CA ARG A 615 -24.17 6.92 8.71
C ARG A 615 -23.90 8.42 8.66
N VAL A 616 -23.11 8.91 9.59
CA VAL A 616 -22.67 10.31 9.62
C VAL A 616 -21.58 10.53 8.56
N ARG A 617 -21.61 11.69 7.92
CA ARG A 617 -20.61 12.05 6.90
C ARG A 617 -19.22 12.15 7.50
N GLU A 618 -18.20 11.69 6.76
CA GLU A 618 -16.82 11.50 7.20
C GLU A 618 -16.23 12.73 7.92
N ASP A 619 -16.44 13.94 7.40
CA ASP A 619 -15.85 15.17 7.94
C ASP A 619 -16.42 15.65 9.28
N ILE A 620 -17.49 15.04 9.76
CA ILE A 620 -18.14 15.38 11.03
C ILE A 620 -18.33 14.17 11.97
N GLN A 621 -17.74 13.03 11.64
CA GLN A 621 -17.73 11.84 12.49
C GLN A 621 -16.92 12.05 13.79
N LEU A 622 -17.16 11.18 14.76
CA LEU A 622 -16.31 11.05 15.93
C LEU A 622 -15.04 10.26 15.53
N HIS A 623 -13.88 10.89 15.63
CA HIS A 623 -12.61 10.31 15.17
C HIS A 623 -11.78 9.65 16.28
N GLY A 624 -12.38 9.40 17.43
CA GLY A 624 -11.72 8.79 18.58
C GLY A 624 -12.32 9.30 19.88
N LEU A 625 -11.63 9.07 20.97
CA LEU A 625 -12.09 9.47 22.29
C LEU A 625 -11.42 10.75 22.82
N HIS A 626 -10.48 11.32 22.09
CA HIS A 626 -9.89 12.60 22.43
C HIS A 626 -10.89 13.73 22.19
N ASN A 627 -11.16 14.56 23.20
CA ASN A 627 -12.19 15.62 23.16
C ASN A 627 -13.64 15.11 22.87
N PHE A 628 -13.95 13.89 23.24
CA PHE A 628 -15.17 13.20 22.89
C PHE A 628 -16.44 13.99 23.18
N ASP A 629 -16.56 14.60 24.37
CA ASP A 629 -17.76 15.36 24.75
C ASP A 629 -17.97 16.58 23.87
N PHE A 630 -16.90 17.27 23.51
CA PHE A 630 -16.96 18.43 22.63
C PHE A 630 -17.34 18.00 21.20
N GLU A 631 -16.74 16.94 20.69
CA GLU A 631 -17.03 16.43 19.34
C GLU A 631 -18.46 15.93 19.24
N LEU A 632 -18.96 15.17 20.23
CA LEU A 632 -20.33 14.68 20.25
C LEU A 632 -21.34 15.82 20.36
N GLN A 633 -21.06 16.83 21.17
CA GLN A 633 -21.94 18.01 21.28
C GLN A 633 -21.97 18.78 19.95
N SER A 634 -20.81 19.04 19.34
CA SER A 634 -20.69 19.68 18.03
C SER A 634 -21.43 18.90 16.94
N LEU A 635 -21.32 17.56 16.94
CA LEU A 635 -22.06 16.70 16.01
C LEU A 635 -23.58 16.88 16.16
N LYS A 636 -24.09 16.84 17.41
CA LYS A 636 -25.51 17.02 17.67
C LYS A 636 -26.03 18.38 17.20
N GLU A 637 -25.26 19.44 17.43
CA GLU A 637 -25.60 20.79 16.98
C GLU A 637 -25.65 20.92 15.45
N LYS A 638 -24.73 20.24 14.75
CA LYS A 638 -24.73 20.23 13.28
C LYS A 638 -25.87 19.43 12.66
N LEU A 639 -26.41 18.43 13.38
CA LEU A 639 -27.48 17.55 12.89
C LEU A 639 -28.90 18.05 13.28
N GLN A 640 -29.01 19.05 14.12
CA GLN A 640 -30.28 19.76 14.45
C GLN A 640 -30.65 20.79 13.37
#